data_9864d3e8428ae70cd664dcaaa832493a
#
_entry.id   9864d3e8428ae70cd664dcaaa832493a
#
_cell.length_a   1.000
_cell.length_b   1.000
_cell.length_c   1.000
_cell.angle_alpha   90.00
_cell.angle_beta   90.00
_cell.angle_gamma   90.00
#
_symmetry.space_group_name_H-M   'P 1'
#
loop_
_entity.id
_entity.type
_entity.pdbx_description
1 polymer ?
#
loop_
_entity_poly.entity_id
_entity_poly.type
_entity_poly.pdbx_seq_one_letter_code
_entity_poly.pdbx_strand_id
1 'polypeptide(L)'
;MSPNDPQPTPQLSSEEEARRVAEESRETEWAGKSFIRELFLGNFALPLIHPFPERGEDSPEFADFYGKLETFLKDEVDSVEIDATGEYPEHVVDGLRKLGAFGIKISKEYGGLGFSVSEYCRAMELVGSYDGNLVALLSAHQSIGIPQPLKLFGTEEQKQKYLTRAAKGAISAFALTEPNVGSDPSSLSTTAVPEGDGFVLNGEKLWCTNGTLAELLVVMARNPETNKISAFVVETSNPGVKVEHRCRFMGLKALANGVISFKDVFVPRDDLIGEEGKGLKIALITLNTGRLTLPAACAGSAKQCLGIIQHWSNVRHQWGVPIGKHEAISHEIADIAATTFAMDSVAILASAMADRGGYDIRLEAAAAKEWNTVRAWELIDRTLQIRGGRGYETEASLAARGEAAIPVERVMRDNRINLIFEGSSEIMHLFMAREAVDKHLEVASVMIDPTKDSKAKMSELPDILSFYAKWYPPLWFKGIPNLFDYADWGVLSKHLRFIDRASRKLARESFHGMGLYQAKMERKQGFLFRTVDIVMELFVMAATVSRAKRFVDDDHPEAKRAVQLADLHCRGARRKVNRLFRDLWLNDDAQKNRVAAEVLKGEHDWLKAGAIDLGWTEDTFRAKPASDIGREMSGAPAEGKPKKKQPSKGEKSSDEDAEQEQVAAS
;
A
#
# COMPACT_ATOMS: atom_id res chain seq x y z
N MET A 1 -14.41 -1.07 45.23
CA MET A 1 -14.49 -0.28 43.98
C MET A 1 -15.96 -0.11 43.66
N SER A 2 -16.39 1.12 43.45
CA SER A 2 -17.80 1.45 43.22
C SER A 2 -18.18 1.09 41.76
N PRO A 3 -19.40 0.58 41.49
CA PRO A 3 -19.84 0.24 40.13
C PRO A 3 -19.95 1.42 39.15
N ASN A 4 -19.62 2.65 39.59
CA ASN A 4 -19.74 3.90 38.85
C ASN A 4 -18.40 4.60 38.55
N ASP A 5 -17.26 3.94 38.73
CA ASP A 5 -16.00 4.53 38.29
C ASP A 5 -15.94 4.46 36.76
N PRO A 6 -15.71 5.60 36.05
CA PRO A 6 -15.59 5.61 34.61
C PRO A 6 -14.39 4.74 34.23
N GLN A 7 -14.63 3.70 33.44
CA GLN A 7 -13.57 2.88 32.83
C GLN A 7 -12.60 3.81 32.08
N PRO A 8 -11.28 3.55 32.15
CA PRO A 8 -10.33 4.34 31.44
C PRO A 8 -10.64 4.29 29.94
N THR A 9 -10.97 5.43 29.37
CA THR A 9 -11.02 5.62 27.92
C THR A 9 -9.73 5.06 27.34
N PRO A 10 -9.76 4.28 26.22
CA PRO A 10 -8.55 3.85 25.55
C PRO A 10 -7.64 5.07 25.39
N GLN A 11 -6.47 5.04 25.98
CA GLN A 11 -5.48 6.10 25.78
C GLN A 11 -5.16 6.10 24.28
N LEU A 12 -5.68 7.11 23.56
CA LEU A 12 -5.17 7.45 22.25
C LEU A 12 -3.67 7.68 22.45
N SER A 13 -2.85 7.01 21.67
CA SER A 13 -1.42 7.25 21.74
C SER A 13 -1.18 8.71 21.50
N SER A 14 -0.35 9.34 22.34
CA SER A 14 0.00 10.72 22.10
C SER A 14 0.73 10.80 20.76
N GLU A 15 0.56 11.90 20.05
CA GLU A 15 1.31 12.19 18.81
C GLU A 15 2.82 12.00 19.02
N GLU A 16 3.32 12.24 20.24
CA GLU A 16 4.70 11.99 20.67
C GLU A 16 5.06 10.50 20.72
N GLU A 17 4.15 9.63 21.15
CA GLU A 17 4.41 8.19 21.18
C GLU A 17 4.44 7.60 19.78
N ALA A 18 3.51 7.97 18.91
CA ALA A 18 3.54 7.60 17.50
C ALA A 18 4.81 8.09 16.79
N ARG A 19 5.28 9.29 17.15
CA ARG A 19 6.54 9.87 16.65
C ARG A 19 7.76 9.08 17.15
N ARG A 20 7.82 8.78 18.44
CA ARG A 20 8.91 7.98 19.04
C ARG A 20 9.03 6.61 18.39
N VAL A 21 7.90 5.91 18.21
CA VAL A 21 7.89 4.58 17.60
C VAL A 21 8.36 4.63 16.15
N ALA A 22 7.92 5.64 15.39
CA ALA A 22 8.41 5.82 14.03
C ALA A 22 9.92 6.17 13.98
N GLU A 23 10.47 6.83 15.00
CA GLU A 23 11.91 7.06 15.15
C GLU A 23 12.67 5.79 15.55
N GLU A 24 12.17 5.02 16.49
CA GLU A 24 12.73 3.72 16.88
C GLU A 24 12.68 2.67 15.75
N SER A 25 11.76 2.80 14.80
CA SER A 25 11.69 1.94 13.61
C SER A 25 12.70 2.29 12.53
N ARG A 26 13.48 3.35 12.70
CA ARG A 26 14.57 3.70 11.79
C ARG A 26 15.74 2.74 12.01
N GLU A 27 16.10 2.05 10.95
CA GLU A 27 17.38 1.35 10.90
C GLU A 27 18.49 2.40 10.71
N THR A 28 19.39 2.52 11.67
CA THR A 28 20.46 3.53 11.69
C THR A 28 21.74 3.08 10.97
N GLU A 29 21.82 1.82 10.55
CA GLU A 29 23.05 1.21 10.05
C GLU A 29 23.15 1.11 8.51
N TRP A 30 22.46 1.97 7.76
CA TRP A 30 22.58 1.98 6.31
C TRP A 30 23.90 2.61 5.85
N ALA A 31 24.72 1.82 5.17
CA ALA A 31 25.98 2.30 4.57
C ALA A 31 25.75 3.19 3.34
N GLY A 32 24.58 3.10 2.71
CA GLY A 32 24.26 3.77 1.45
C GLY A 32 23.12 4.79 1.55
N LYS A 33 23.13 5.74 0.61
CA LYS A 33 22.17 6.84 0.55
C LYS A 33 20.91 6.43 -0.21
N SER A 34 19.71 6.92 0.22
CA SER A 34 18.47 6.86 -0.55
C SER A 34 18.51 7.89 -1.69
N PHE A 35 18.15 7.47 -2.89
CA PHE A 35 18.06 8.36 -4.07
C PHE A 35 16.99 9.46 -3.86
N ILE A 36 15.83 9.08 -3.33
CA ILE A 36 14.73 10.04 -3.07
C ILE A 36 15.13 11.04 -1.99
N ARG A 37 15.83 10.61 -0.93
CA ARG A 37 16.34 11.54 0.09
C ARG A 37 17.33 12.54 -0.51
N GLU A 38 18.21 12.09 -1.39
CA GLU A 38 19.12 12.99 -2.10
C GLU A 38 18.36 14.01 -2.97
N LEU A 39 17.26 13.60 -3.64
CA LEU A 39 16.40 14.53 -4.40
C LEU A 39 15.77 15.60 -3.49
N PHE A 40 15.31 15.26 -2.29
CA PHE A 40 14.79 16.24 -1.32
C PHE A 40 15.87 17.23 -0.86
N LEU A 41 17.13 16.79 -0.81
CA LEU A 41 18.27 17.64 -0.48
C LEU A 41 18.80 18.46 -1.66
N GLY A 42 18.18 18.34 -2.84
CA GLY A 42 18.56 19.05 -4.05
C GLY A 42 19.76 18.45 -4.78
N ASN A 43 20.04 17.18 -4.52
CA ASN A 43 21.14 16.44 -5.13
C ASN A 43 20.62 15.34 -6.05
N PHE A 44 20.80 15.50 -7.36
CA PHE A 44 20.45 14.48 -8.34
C PHE A 44 21.55 13.43 -8.44
N ALA A 45 21.52 12.44 -7.54
CA ALA A 45 22.52 11.37 -7.44
C ALA A 45 22.28 10.27 -8.49
N LEU A 46 22.39 10.57 -9.77
CA LEU A 46 22.16 9.65 -10.89
C LEU A 46 22.89 8.30 -10.75
N PRO A 47 24.14 8.22 -10.24
CA PRO A 47 24.86 6.95 -10.09
C PRO A 47 24.17 5.93 -9.15
N LEU A 48 23.21 6.34 -8.33
CA LEU A 48 22.46 5.41 -7.48
C LEU A 48 21.46 4.55 -8.29
N ILE A 49 21.03 5.04 -9.45
CA ILE A 49 20.00 4.43 -10.29
C ILE A 49 20.44 4.16 -11.74
N HIS A 50 21.64 4.59 -12.10
CA HIS A 50 22.22 4.38 -13.42
C HIS A 50 23.67 3.89 -13.28
N PRO A 51 24.13 2.86 -14.05
CA PRO A 51 23.36 2.15 -15.07
C PRO A 51 22.11 1.48 -14.49
N PHE A 52 21.02 1.49 -15.27
CA PHE A 52 19.78 0.82 -14.86
C PHE A 52 20.06 -0.66 -14.63
N PRO A 53 19.51 -1.28 -13.57
CA PRO A 53 19.81 -2.66 -13.24
C PRO A 53 19.45 -3.59 -14.40
N GLU A 54 20.37 -4.49 -14.71
CA GLU A 54 20.09 -5.57 -15.65
C GLU A 54 19.03 -6.49 -15.05
N ARG A 55 18.09 -6.91 -15.89
CA ARG A 55 17.49 -8.21 -15.69
C ARG A 55 18.55 -9.20 -16.15
N GLY A 56 19.34 -9.73 -15.21
CA GLY A 56 20.30 -10.80 -15.51
C GLY A 56 19.60 -11.97 -16.22
N GLU A 57 20.37 -12.85 -16.81
CA GLU A 57 19.83 -14.14 -17.25
C GLU A 57 19.19 -14.83 -16.04
N ASP A 58 17.98 -15.34 -16.23
CA ASP A 58 17.29 -16.08 -15.18
C ASP A 58 18.14 -17.30 -14.79
N SER A 59 18.23 -17.55 -13.48
CA SER A 59 18.76 -18.84 -13.07
C SER A 59 17.89 -19.93 -13.69
N PRO A 60 18.47 -21.07 -14.10
CA PRO A 60 17.68 -22.18 -14.65
C PRO A 60 16.52 -22.60 -13.73
N GLU A 61 16.71 -22.49 -12.42
CA GLU A 61 15.70 -22.80 -11.41
C GLU A 61 14.55 -21.78 -11.42
N PHE A 62 14.86 -20.50 -11.54
CA PHE A 62 13.83 -19.47 -11.64
C PHE A 62 13.09 -19.51 -12.97
N ALA A 63 13.77 -19.74 -14.08
CA ALA A 63 13.15 -19.89 -15.40
C ALA A 63 12.17 -21.07 -15.42
N ASP A 64 12.54 -22.21 -14.84
CA ASP A 64 11.68 -23.40 -14.71
C ASP A 64 10.46 -23.10 -13.83
N PHE A 65 10.67 -22.48 -12.65
CA PHE A 65 9.58 -22.07 -11.77
C PHE A 65 8.63 -21.09 -12.46
N TYR A 66 9.16 -20.07 -13.13
CA TYR A 66 8.38 -19.03 -13.80
C TYR A 66 7.53 -19.61 -14.94
N GLY A 67 8.10 -20.49 -15.77
CA GLY A 67 7.37 -21.17 -16.83
C GLY A 67 6.27 -22.10 -16.31
N LYS A 68 6.52 -22.84 -15.21
CA LYS A 68 5.52 -23.65 -14.54
C LYS A 68 4.41 -22.82 -13.92
N LEU A 69 4.74 -21.67 -13.30
CA LEU A 69 3.76 -20.74 -12.74
C LEU A 69 2.87 -20.18 -13.85
N GLU A 70 3.46 -19.77 -14.98
CA GLU A 70 2.70 -19.25 -16.13
C GLU A 70 1.72 -20.31 -16.69
N THR A 71 2.18 -21.54 -16.88
CA THR A 71 1.35 -22.66 -17.33
C THR A 71 0.22 -22.92 -16.34
N PHE A 72 0.53 -23.01 -15.05
CA PHE A 72 -0.46 -23.22 -14.00
C PHE A 72 -1.55 -22.14 -13.97
N LEU A 73 -1.15 -20.86 -14.07
CA LEU A 73 -2.12 -19.76 -14.11
C LEU A 73 -3.06 -19.87 -15.30
N LYS A 74 -2.57 -20.28 -16.47
CA LYS A 74 -3.37 -20.39 -17.70
C LYS A 74 -4.29 -21.61 -17.72
N ASP A 75 -3.80 -22.74 -17.22
CA ASP A 75 -4.44 -24.03 -17.45
C ASP A 75 -5.28 -24.51 -16.25
N GLU A 76 -4.94 -24.05 -15.04
CA GLU A 76 -5.52 -24.57 -13.79
C GLU A 76 -6.29 -23.52 -12.98
N VAL A 77 -6.18 -22.23 -13.30
CA VAL A 77 -6.82 -21.15 -12.54
C VAL A 77 -7.96 -20.54 -13.33
N ASP A 78 -9.20 -20.76 -12.86
CA ASP A 78 -10.39 -20.08 -13.36
C ASP A 78 -10.72 -18.87 -12.48
N SER A 79 -10.28 -17.68 -12.92
CA SER A 79 -10.56 -16.43 -12.21
C SER A 79 -12.05 -16.05 -12.20
N VAL A 80 -12.84 -16.55 -13.16
CA VAL A 80 -14.31 -16.31 -13.19
C VAL A 80 -14.97 -17.11 -12.09
N GLU A 81 -14.58 -18.37 -11.90
CA GLU A 81 -15.05 -19.21 -10.80
C GLU A 81 -14.66 -18.60 -9.44
N ILE A 82 -13.38 -18.18 -9.29
CA ILE A 82 -12.88 -17.54 -8.07
C ILE A 82 -13.70 -16.28 -7.73
N ASP A 83 -13.98 -15.41 -8.69
CA ASP A 83 -14.78 -14.21 -8.45
C ASP A 83 -16.25 -14.55 -8.15
N ALA A 84 -16.82 -15.54 -8.82
CA ALA A 84 -18.22 -15.94 -8.66
C ALA A 84 -18.47 -16.61 -7.29
N THR A 85 -17.62 -17.54 -6.89
CA THR A 85 -17.74 -18.27 -5.61
C THR A 85 -17.26 -17.46 -4.42
N GLY A 86 -16.28 -16.59 -4.66
CA GLY A 86 -15.56 -15.88 -3.61
C GLY A 86 -14.72 -16.81 -2.72
N GLU A 87 -14.22 -17.92 -3.28
CA GLU A 87 -13.40 -18.93 -2.61
C GLU A 87 -12.21 -19.29 -3.50
N TYR A 88 -11.12 -19.72 -2.91
CA TYR A 88 -10.03 -20.38 -3.64
C TYR A 88 -10.38 -21.86 -3.82
N PRO A 89 -10.47 -22.39 -5.04
CA PRO A 89 -10.61 -23.82 -5.24
C PRO A 89 -9.43 -24.56 -4.61
N GLU A 90 -9.70 -25.72 -3.98
CA GLU A 90 -8.67 -26.49 -3.27
C GLU A 90 -7.50 -26.86 -4.19
N HIS A 91 -7.80 -27.27 -5.45
CA HIS A 91 -6.77 -27.60 -6.43
C HIS A 91 -5.84 -26.43 -6.77
N VAL A 92 -6.34 -25.18 -6.71
CA VAL A 92 -5.53 -23.98 -6.94
C VAL A 92 -4.54 -23.77 -5.79
N VAL A 93 -5.00 -23.89 -4.54
CA VAL A 93 -4.13 -23.75 -3.38
C VAL A 93 -3.08 -24.87 -3.35
N ASP A 94 -3.49 -26.12 -3.64
CA ASP A 94 -2.58 -27.26 -3.70
C ASP A 94 -1.61 -27.19 -4.87
N GLY A 95 -2.02 -26.65 -6.02
CA GLY A 95 -1.15 -26.37 -7.15
C GLY A 95 -0.05 -25.37 -6.77
N LEU A 96 -0.42 -24.28 -6.10
CA LEU A 96 0.55 -23.31 -5.59
C LEU A 96 1.52 -23.92 -4.55
N ARG A 97 1.03 -24.84 -3.68
CA ARG A 97 1.89 -25.59 -2.75
C ARG A 97 2.89 -26.46 -3.51
N LYS A 98 2.44 -27.23 -4.50
CA LYS A 98 3.30 -28.09 -5.33
C LYS A 98 4.35 -27.32 -6.11
N LEU A 99 4.01 -26.13 -6.58
CA LEU A 99 4.95 -25.20 -7.22
C LEU A 99 5.99 -24.59 -6.26
N GLY A 100 5.77 -24.70 -4.95
CA GLY A 100 6.59 -24.02 -3.94
C GLY A 100 6.31 -22.51 -3.85
N ALA A 101 5.16 -22.04 -4.37
CA ALA A 101 4.82 -20.62 -4.45
C ALA A 101 4.68 -19.95 -3.06
N PHE A 102 4.45 -20.70 -2.00
CA PHE A 102 4.47 -20.18 -0.62
C PHE A 102 5.90 -20.00 -0.07
N GLY A 103 6.93 -20.57 -0.71
CA GLY A 103 8.31 -20.51 -0.29
C GLY A 103 9.24 -19.69 -1.20
N ILE A 104 8.74 -18.82 -2.08
CA ILE A 104 9.54 -18.13 -3.12
C ILE A 104 10.78 -17.44 -2.52
N LYS A 105 10.62 -16.64 -1.45
CA LYS A 105 11.71 -15.90 -0.78
C LYS A 105 12.31 -16.62 0.43
N ILE A 106 11.73 -17.73 0.86
CA ILE A 106 12.25 -18.51 1.99
C ILE A 106 13.54 -19.20 1.54
N SER A 107 14.58 -19.14 2.36
CA SER A 107 15.88 -19.75 2.07
C SER A 107 15.75 -21.26 1.82
N LYS A 108 16.59 -21.79 0.93
CA LYS A 108 16.66 -23.24 0.61
C LYS A 108 16.92 -24.10 1.86
N GLU A 109 17.64 -23.58 2.84
CA GLU A 109 17.91 -24.27 4.11
C GLU A 109 16.65 -24.60 4.92
N TYR A 110 15.59 -23.79 4.75
CA TYR A 110 14.26 -24.04 5.35
C TYR A 110 13.26 -24.66 4.36
N GLY A 111 13.76 -25.13 3.19
CA GLY A 111 12.94 -25.80 2.19
C GLY A 111 12.19 -24.88 1.23
N GLY A 112 12.53 -23.60 1.21
CA GLY A 112 12.00 -22.64 0.23
C GLY A 112 12.80 -22.64 -1.08
N LEU A 113 12.39 -21.77 -2.03
CA LEU A 113 13.05 -21.63 -3.33
C LEU A 113 14.28 -20.71 -3.26
N GLY A 114 14.34 -19.80 -2.28
CA GLY A 114 15.46 -18.90 -2.05
C GLY A 114 15.66 -17.84 -3.12
N PHE A 115 14.62 -17.48 -3.85
CA PHE A 115 14.71 -16.47 -4.90
C PHE A 115 14.88 -15.05 -4.34
N SER A 116 15.51 -14.20 -5.13
CA SER A 116 15.73 -12.79 -4.84
C SER A 116 14.43 -11.98 -4.80
N VAL A 117 14.50 -10.74 -4.31
CA VAL A 117 13.34 -9.82 -4.32
C VAL A 117 12.92 -9.50 -5.76
N SER A 118 13.87 -9.33 -6.68
CA SER A 118 13.60 -9.08 -8.10
C SER A 118 12.88 -10.24 -8.76
N GLU A 119 13.34 -11.49 -8.52
CA GLU A 119 12.69 -12.70 -9.03
C GLU A 119 11.27 -12.85 -8.44
N TYR A 120 11.12 -12.65 -7.14
CA TYR A 120 9.81 -12.64 -6.49
C TYR A 120 8.87 -11.58 -7.09
N CYS A 121 9.33 -10.34 -7.28
CA CYS A 121 8.53 -9.28 -7.88
C CYS A 121 8.11 -9.63 -9.32
N ARG A 122 8.99 -10.30 -10.10
CA ARG A 122 8.64 -10.79 -11.45
C ARG A 122 7.54 -11.86 -11.42
N ALA A 123 7.63 -12.81 -10.48
CA ALA A 123 6.56 -13.79 -10.28
C ALA A 123 5.25 -13.10 -9.91
N MET A 124 5.28 -12.11 -9.02
CA MET A 124 4.08 -11.36 -8.61
C MET A 124 3.54 -10.43 -9.70
N GLU A 125 4.38 -9.94 -10.60
CA GLU A 125 3.97 -9.22 -11.82
C GLU A 125 3.16 -10.15 -12.75
N LEU A 126 3.65 -11.39 -12.96
CA LEU A 126 2.96 -12.40 -13.75
C LEU A 126 1.59 -12.73 -13.12
N VAL A 127 1.55 -13.04 -11.83
CA VAL A 127 0.30 -13.32 -11.10
C VAL A 127 -0.65 -12.12 -11.17
N GLY A 128 -0.14 -10.89 -10.99
CA GLY A 128 -0.93 -9.65 -11.05
C GLY A 128 -1.47 -9.31 -12.43
N SER A 129 -0.90 -9.88 -13.48
CA SER A 129 -1.47 -9.79 -14.84
C SER A 129 -2.66 -10.71 -15.07
N TYR A 130 -2.90 -11.67 -14.15
CA TYR A 130 -3.90 -12.71 -14.29
C TYR A 130 -5.00 -12.64 -13.24
N ASP A 131 -4.64 -12.71 -11.93
CA ASP A 131 -5.61 -12.73 -10.84
C ASP A 131 -5.11 -11.98 -9.59
N GLY A 132 -5.89 -10.97 -9.16
CA GLY A 132 -5.60 -10.16 -7.98
C GLY A 132 -5.74 -10.93 -6.66
N ASN A 133 -6.64 -11.92 -6.58
CA ASN A 133 -6.83 -12.71 -5.36
C ASN A 133 -5.58 -13.53 -5.05
N LEU A 134 -4.94 -14.12 -6.07
CA LEU A 134 -3.69 -14.86 -5.90
C LEU A 134 -2.51 -13.95 -5.53
N VAL A 135 -2.48 -12.72 -6.05
CA VAL A 135 -1.52 -11.70 -5.58
C VAL A 135 -1.67 -11.49 -4.10
N ALA A 136 -2.89 -11.25 -3.62
CA ALA A 136 -3.15 -10.97 -2.21
C ALA A 136 -2.84 -12.17 -1.32
N LEU A 137 -3.21 -13.39 -1.73
CA LEU A 137 -2.89 -14.64 -1.01
C LEU A 137 -1.38 -14.79 -0.79
N LEU A 138 -0.60 -14.72 -1.88
CA LEU A 138 0.84 -14.94 -1.86
C LEU A 138 1.58 -13.78 -1.20
N SER A 139 1.21 -12.52 -1.47
CA SER A 139 1.89 -11.37 -0.91
C SER A 139 1.68 -11.24 0.59
N ALA A 140 0.48 -11.45 1.09
CA ALA A 140 0.21 -11.43 2.53
C ALA A 140 0.99 -12.51 3.28
N HIS A 141 1.14 -13.70 2.68
CA HIS A 141 1.95 -14.76 3.25
C HIS A 141 3.45 -14.43 3.20
N GLN A 142 3.98 -14.09 2.01
CA GLN A 142 5.42 -13.95 1.77
C GLN A 142 6.03 -12.65 2.32
N SER A 143 5.27 -11.57 2.29
CA SER A 143 5.82 -10.23 2.47
C SER A 143 5.55 -9.64 3.85
N ILE A 144 4.47 -10.05 4.52
CA ILE A 144 4.11 -9.56 5.85
C ILE A 144 3.79 -10.69 6.84
N GLY A 145 3.38 -11.86 6.37
CA GLY A 145 3.16 -13.05 7.20
C GLY A 145 4.45 -13.57 7.84
N ILE A 146 4.42 -14.79 8.33
CA ILE A 146 5.52 -15.44 9.07
C ILE A 146 6.89 -15.34 8.37
N PRO A 147 7.02 -15.51 7.02
CA PRO A 147 8.33 -15.53 6.39
C PRO A 147 9.16 -14.26 6.60
N GLN A 148 8.56 -13.08 6.50
CA GLN A 148 9.34 -11.85 6.52
C GLN A 148 9.80 -11.44 7.93
N PRO A 149 8.95 -11.36 8.97
CA PRO A 149 9.41 -10.99 10.30
C PRO A 149 10.37 -12.03 10.90
N LEU A 150 10.17 -13.33 10.66
CA LEU A 150 11.11 -14.33 11.16
C LEU A 150 12.45 -14.32 10.41
N LYS A 151 12.47 -14.05 9.10
CA LYS A 151 13.73 -13.86 8.37
C LYS A 151 14.58 -12.75 9.01
N LEU A 152 13.95 -11.67 9.47
CA LEU A 152 14.65 -10.48 9.98
C LEU A 152 14.93 -10.54 11.48
N PHE A 153 14.03 -11.09 12.28
CA PHE A 153 14.04 -10.97 13.73
C PHE A 153 13.89 -12.29 14.49
N GLY A 154 13.62 -13.39 13.79
CA GLY A 154 13.44 -14.71 14.40
C GLY A 154 14.75 -15.33 14.86
N THR A 155 14.69 -16.15 15.93
CA THR A 155 15.80 -17.04 16.30
C THR A 155 15.94 -18.18 15.28
N GLU A 156 17.06 -18.90 15.31
CA GLU A 156 17.27 -20.03 14.40
C GLU A 156 16.24 -21.16 14.66
N GLU A 157 15.86 -21.36 15.91
CA GLU A 157 14.82 -22.32 16.31
C GLU A 157 13.46 -21.93 15.72
N GLN A 158 13.09 -20.65 15.81
CA GLN A 158 11.86 -20.14 15.22
C GLN A 158 11.88 -20.26 13.69
N LYS A 159 12.99 -19.91 13.04
CA LYS A 159 13.16 -20.04 11.60
C LYS A 159 13.01 -21.49 11.17
N GLN A 160 13.72 -22.42 11.83
CA GLN A 160 13.65 -23.85 11.51
C GLN A 160 12.23 -24.40 11.71
N LYS A 161 11.54 -24.00 12.80
CA LYS A 161 10.18 -24.47 13.13
C LYS A 161 9.16 -23.92 12.13
N TYR A 162 9.15 -22.62 11.90
CA TYR A 162 8.05 -21.94 11.21
C TYR A 162 8.29 -21.68 9.75
N LEU A 163 9.55 -21.33 9.32
CA LEU A 163 9.83 -21.13 7.90
C LEU A 163 9.76 -22.43 7.11
N THR A 164 10.15 -23.55 7.72
CA THR A 164 10.02 -24.88 7.09
C THR A 164 8.55 -25.24 6.85
N ARG A 165 7.65 -24.93 7.78
CA ARG A 165 6.21 -25.13 7.61
C ARG A 165 5.63 -24.19 6.54
N ALA A 166 6.02 -22.90 6.60
CA ALA A 166 5.58 -21.89 5.63
C ALA A 166 6.02 -22.24 4.20
N ALA A 167 7.26 -22.70 4.02
CA ALA A 167 7.77 -23.14 2.71
C ALA A 167 6.99 -24.32 2.13
N LYS A 168 6.46 -25.19 2.98
CA LYS A 168 5.59 -26.33 2.60
C LYS A 168 4.14 -25.94 2.38
N GLY A 169 3.80 -24.64 2.53
CA GLY A 169 2.47 -24.11 2.26
C GLY A 169 1.54 -23.99 3.47
N ALA A 170 2.09 -24.03 4.72
CA ALA A 170 1.34 -23.56 5.88
C ALA A 170 1.08 -22.06 5.72
N ILE A 171 -0.17 -21.70 5.41
CA ILE A 171 -0.55 -20.31 5.12
C ILE A 171 -0.42 -19.47 6.38
N SER A 172 0.11 -18.25 6.23
CA SER A 172 0.24 -17.32 7.35
C SER A 172 -0.45 -15.99 7.09
N ALA A 173 -0.81 -15.31 8.18
CA ALA A 173 -1.45 -14.01 8.18
C ALA A 173 -0.76 -13.04 9.15
N PHE A 174 -1.04 -11.73 8.96
CA PHE A 174 -0.53 -10.66 9.81
C PHE A 174 -1.68 -9.95 10.51
N ALA A 175 -1.69 -9.99 11.84
CA ALA A 175 -2.79 -9.56 12.69
C ALA A 175 -2.40 -8.29 13.47
N LEU A 176 -2.50 -7.11 12.80
CA LEU A 176 -2.18 -5.79 13.36
C LEU A 176 -3.45 -4.95 13.60
N THR A 177 -4.27 -4.81 12.56
CA THR A 177 -5.44 -3.92 12.51
C THR A 177 -6.54 -4.39 13.49
N GLU A 178 -7.21 -3.43 14.13
CA GLU A 178 -8.35 -3.66 15.03
C GLU A 178 -9.55 -2.77 14.62
N PRO A 179 -10.77 -2.99 15.15
CA PRO A 179 -11.95 -2.22 14.77
C PRO A 179 -11.76 -0.69 14.82
N ASN A 180 -10.99 -0.19 15.77
CA ASN A 180 -10.70 1.24 15.93
C ASN A 180 -9.25 1.63 15.57
N VAL A 181 -8.45 0.70 15.04
CA VAL A 181 -7.01 0.88 14.81
C VAL A 181 -6.63 0.48 13.40
N GLY A 182 -6.33 1.46 12.57
CA GLY A 182 -5.85 1.26 11.19
C GLY A 182 -4.55 2.01 10.94
N SER A 183 -4.64 3.28 10.57
CA SER A 183 -3.48 4.12 10.24
C SER A 183 -2.61 4.50 11.44
N ASP A 184 -3.13 4.37 12.66
CA ASP A 184 -2.38 4.53 13.93
C ASP A 184 -2.27 3.20 14.68
N PRO A 185 -1.30 2.34 14.32
CA PRO A 185 -1.13 1.04 14.97
C PRO A 185 -0.59 1.15 16.40
N SER A 186 -0.11 2.32 16.81
CA SER A 186 0.31 2.54 18.20
C SER A 186 -0.85 2.54 19.20
N SER A 187 -2.09 2.63 18.71
CA SER A 187 -3.31 2.65 19.55
C SER A 187 -3.97 1.28 19.73
N LEU A 188 -3.33 0.17 19.32
CA LEU A 188 -3.92 -1.16 19.44
C LEU A 188 -4.28 -1.54 20.88
N SER A 189 -5.38 -2.27 21.05
CA SER A 189 -6.00 -2.64 22.33
C SER A 189 -5.81 -4.10 22.71
N THR A 190 -5.51 -4.99 21.76
CA THR A 190 -5.19 -6.40 22.05
C THR A 190 -4.05 -6.47 23.06
N THR A 191 -4.24 -7.24 24.15
CA THR A 191 -3.27 -7.33 25.24
C THR A 191 -2.47 -8.61 25.18
N ALA A 192 -1.25 -8.57 25.74
CA ALA A 192 -0.40 -9.71 26.05
C ALA A 192 0.11 -9.54 27.48
N VAL A 193 -0.48 -10.29 28.42
CA VAL A 193 -0.14 -10.27 29.84
C VAL A 193 0.87 -11.38 30.11
N PRO A 194 2.05 -11.09 30.72
CA PRO A 194 2.99 -12.13 31.12
C PRO A 194 2.35 -13.12 32.09
N GLU A 195 2.48 -14.42 31.82
CA GLU A 195 2.00 -15.50 32.70
C GLU A 195 2.93 -16.71 32.60
N GLY A 196 3.52 -17.11 33.72
CA GLY A 196 4.47 -18.22 33.77
C GLY A 196 5.67 -18.01 32.85
N ASP A 197 5.88 -18.95 31.94
CA ASP A 197 6.93 -18.92 30.92
C ASP A 197 6.47 -18.36 29.55
N GLY A 198 5.36 -17.61 29.53
CA GLY A 198 4.79 -17.07 28.32
C GLY A 198 3.95 -15.84 28.53
N PHE A 199 2.93 -15.71 27.70
CA PHE A 199 2.00 -14.58 27.67
C PHE A 199 0.58 -15.08 27.42
N VAL A 200 -0.41 -14.43 28.00
CA VAL A 200 -1.83 -14.65 27.70
C VAL A 200 -2.34 -13.48 26.84
N LEU A 201 -2.81 -13.80 25.65
CA LEU A 201 -3.34 -12.84 24.68
C LEU A 201 -4.86 -12.76 24.79
N ASN A 202 -5.36 -11.51 24.81
CA ASN A 202 -6.79 -11.21 24.76
C ASN A 202 -7.04 -10.03 23.80
N GLY A 203 -8.06 -10.13 22.93
CA GLY A 203 -8.44 -9.07 22.02
C GLY A 203 -9.09 -9.52 20.73
N GLU A 204 -9.21 -8.59 19.77
CA GLU A 204 -9.80 -8.85 18.46
C GLU A 204 -9.02 -8.13 17.37
N LYS A 205 -8.75 -8.84 16.28
CA LYS A 205 -8.12 -8.30 15.07
C LYS A 205 -9.10 -8.30 13.91
N LEU A 206 -9.05 -7.22 13.13
CA LEU A 206 -9.94 -6.99 11.98
C LEU A 206 -9.13 -6.97 10.69
N TRP A 207 -9.75 -7.43 9.62
CA TRP A 207 -9.20 -7.44 8.26
C TRP A 207 -7.87 -8.19 8.15
N CYS A 208 -7.74 -9.30 8.89
CA CYS A 208 -6.58 -10.18 8.75
C CYS A 208 -6.63 -10.89 7.40
N THR A 209 -5.83 -10.43 6.46
CA THR A 209 -5.66 -11.08 5.14
C THR A 209 -5.09 -12.48 5.33
N ASN A 210 -5.66 -13.47 4.65
CA ASN A 210 -5.47 -14.90 4.84
C ASN A 210 -5.98 -15.45 6.19
N GLY A 211 -6.48 -14.62 7.10
CA GLY A 211 -6.78 -15.00 8.48
C GLY A 211 -7.78 -16.14 8.63
N THR A 212 -8.69 -16.35 7.66
CA THR A 212 -9.65 -17.47 7.72
C THR A 212 -9.12 -18.80 7.17
N LEU A 213 -7.93 -18.78 6.54
CA LEU A 213 -7.21 -19.96 6.02
C LEU A 213 -5.87 -20.21 6.74
N ALA A 214 -5.39 -19.22 7.46
CA ALA A 214 -4.06 -19.26 8.07
C ALA A 214 -3.96 -20.35 9.14
N GLU A 215 -2.83 -21.05 9.14
CA GLU A 215 -2.39 -21.91 10.24
C GLU A 215 -1.57 -21.12 11.27
N LEU A 216 -0.90 -20.05 10.81
CA LEU A 216 0.06 -19.26 11.57
C LEU A 216 -0.29 -17.79 11.49
N LEU A 217 -0.27 -17.10 12.61
CA LEU A 217 -0.50 -15.65 12.70
C LEU A 217 0.72 -14.95 13.28
N VAL A 218 1.06 -13.77 12.73
CA VAL A 218 1.91 -12.80 13.43
C VAL A 218 0.98 -11.82 14.12
N VAL A 219 0.94 -11.84 15.44
CA VAL A 219 0.00 -11.05 16.26
C VAL A 219 0.75 -9.96 17.01
N MET A 220 0.30 -8.72 16.84
CA MET A 220 0.77 -7.58 17.64
C MET A 220 -0.13 -7.40 18.85
N ALA A 221 0.47 -7.41 20.06
CA ALA A 221 -0.28 -7.24 21.30
C ALA A 221 0.51 -6.38 22.30
N ARG A 222 -0.22 -5.68 23.16
CA ARG A 222 0.29 -4.70 24.13
C ARG A 222 0.40 -5.32 25.51
N ASN A 223 1.52 -5.14 26.15
CA ASN A 223 1.62 -5.39 27.59
C ASN A 223 0.95 -4.20 28.32
N PRO A 224 -0.13 -4.42 29.09
CA PRO A 224 -0.88 -3.33 29.73
C PRO A 224 -0.09 -2.62 30.86
N GLU A 225 0.87 -3.28 31.48
CA GLU A 225 1.70 -2.70 32.55
C GLU A 225 2.78 -1.76 32.01
N THR A 226 3.46 -2.19 30.94
CA THR A 226 4.57 -1.42 30.34
C THR A 226 4.12 -0.52 29.20
N ASN A 227 2.90 -0.66 28.73
CA ASN A 227 2.33 -0.02 27.54
C ASN A 227 3.11 -0.31 26.24
N LYS A 228 3.98 -1.31 26.21
CA LYS A 228 4.80 -1.68 25.06
C LYS A 228 4.13 -2.76 24.22
N ILE A 229 4.34 -2.70 22.91
CA ILE A 229 3.78 -3.65 21.94
C ILE A 229 4.84 -4.67 21.58
N SER A 230 4.47 -5.95 21.62
CA SER A 230 5.30 -7.10 21.21
C SER A 230 4.67 -7.83 20.03
N ALA A 231 5.48 -8.61 19.31
CA ALA A 231 5.06 -9.43 18.19
C ALA A 231 5.17 -10.92 18.54
N PHE A 232 4.17 -11.71 18.21
CA PHE A 232 4.09 -13.12 18.58
C PHE A 232 3.76 -13.98 17.36
N VAL A 233 4.31 -15.19 17.30
CA VAL A 233 3.77 -16.25 16.45
C VAL A 233 2.64 -16.93 17.23
N VAL A 234 1.46 -16.99 16.62
CA VAL A 234 0.29 -17.66 17.20
C VAL A 234 -0.24 -18.69 16.21
N GLU A 235 -0.40 -19.93 16.65
CA GLU A 235 -1.06 -20.96 15.85
C GLU A 235 -2.57 -20.80 15.96
N THR A 236 -3.28 -20.88 14.83
CA THR A 236 -4.75 -20.74 14.82
C THR A 236 -5.46 -21.92 15.51
N SER A 237 -4.76 -23.05 15.68
CA SER A 237 -5.23 -24.21 16.43
C SER A 237 -5.17 -24.03 17.96
N ASN A 238 -4.53 -22.96 18.47
CA ASN A 238 -4.46 -22.71 19.90
C ASN A 238 -5.86 -22.50 20.47
N PRO A 239 -6.17 -23.11 21.64
CA PRO A 239 -7.42 -22.85 22.33
C PRO A 239 -7.63 -21.35 22.55
N GLY A 240 -8.85 -20.86 22.30
CA GLY A 240 -9.19 -19.45 22.45
C GLY A 240 -8.97 -18.59 21.20
N VAL A 241 -8.31 -19.09 20.17
CA VAL A 241 -8.27 -18.43 18.85
C VAL A 241 -9.53 -18.79 18.07
N LYS A 242 -10.25 -17.79 17.56
CA LYS A 242 -11.49 -18.02 16.82
C LYS A 242 -11.65 -17.05 15.66
N VAL A 243 -12.04 -17.57 14.50
CA VAL A 243 -12.52 -16.77 13.38
C VAL A 243 -13.98 -16.40 13.66
N GLU A 244 -14.24 -15.11 13.94
CA GLU A 244 -15.58 -14.64 14.26
C GLU A 244 -16.40 -14.30 13.01
N HIS A 245 -15.72 -13.79 11.97
CA HIS A 245 -16.40 -13.36 10.76
C HIS A 245 -15.44 -13.40 9.56
N ARG A 246 -15.94 -13.84 8.41
CA ARG A 246 -15.26 -13.68 7.13
C ARG A 246 -15.73 -12.39 6.47
N CYS A 247 -14.81 -11.44 6.26
CA CYS A 247 -15.10 -10.18 5.59
C CYS A 247 -15.20 -10.41 4.08
N ARG A 248 -16.20 -9.78 3.44
CA ARG A 248 -16.38 -9.83 1.98
C ARG A 248 -16.26 -8.43 1.40
N PHE A 249 -15.61 -8.32 0.26
CA PHE A 249 -15.21 -7.07 -0.36
C PHE A 249 -15.79 -6.90 -1.77
N MET A 250 -15.68 -5.69 -2.32
CA MET A 250 -16.13 -5.38 -3.68
C MET A 250 -15.30 -6.07 -4.76
N GLY A 251 -14.01 -6.26 -4.51
CA GLY A 251 -13.03 -7.00 -5.30
C GLY A 251 -12.25 -7.93 -4.41
N LEU A 252 -11.29 -8.70 -4.96
CA LEU A 252 -10.57 -9.73 -4.23
C LEU A 252 -11.54 -10.64 -3.45
N LYS A 253 -12.59 -11.12 -4.14
CA LYS A 253 -13.72 -11.78 -3.47
C LYS A 253 -13.33 -13.08 -2.78
N ALA A 254 -12.31 -13.78 -3.28
CA ALA A 254 -11.80 -15.00 -2.66
C ALA A 254 -10.85 -14.73 -1.50
N LEU A 255 -10.45 -13.47 -1.28
CA LEU A 255 -9.53 -13.14 -0.20
C LEU A 255 -10.07 -13.63 1.14
N ALA A 256 -9.33 -14.57 1.75
CA ALA A 256 -9.67 -15.20 3.02
C ALA A 256 -9.41 -14.24 4.20
N ASN A 257 -10.10 -13.11 4.20
CA ASN A 257 -9.95 -12.05 5.17
C ASN A 257 -10.97 -12.20 6.29
N GLY A 258 -10.57 -11.95 7.54
CA GLY A 258 -11.47 -12.19 8.66
C GLY A 258 -11.23 -11.31 9.89
N VAL A 259 -12.22 -11.43 10.79
CA VAL A 259 -12.13 -10.99 12.18
C VAL A 259 -11.68 -12.19 13.01
N ILE A 260 -10.62 -12.02 13.79
CA ILE A 260 -10.05 -13.06 14.63
C ILE A 260 -10.01 -12.57 16.07
N SER A 261 -10.64 -13.32 16.96
CA SER A 261 -10.60 -13.07 18.40
C SER A 261 -9.61 -13.98 19.11
N PHE A 262 -9.07 -13.49 20.20
CA PHE A 262 -8.15 -14.15 21.10
C PHE A 262 -8.75 -14.06 22.50
N LYS A 263 -9.08 -15.20 23.10
CA LYS A 263 -9.61 -15.26 24.46
C LYS A 263 -8.78 -16.21 25.29
N ASP A 264 -8.02 -15.64 26.24
CA ASP A 264 -7.13 -16.37 27.13
C ASP A 264 -6.14 -17.29 26.37
N VAL A 265 -5.60 -16.79 25.25
CA VAL A 265 -4.69 -17.55 24.39
C VAL A 265 -3.30 -17.51 24.97
N PHE A 266 -2.83 -18.66 25.50
CA PHE A 266 -1.46 -18.78 25.97
C PHE A 266 -0.48 -18.93 24.81
N VAL A 267 0.58 -18.11 24.84
CA VAL A 267 1.68 -18.11 23.86
C VAL A 267 3.00 -18.26 24.60
N PRO A 268 3.78 -19.33 24.35
CA PRO A 268 5.08 -19.53 24.96
C PRO A 268 6.03 -18.37 24.67
N ARG A 269 6.98 -18.11 25.56
CA ARG A 269 8.00 -17.07 25.37
C ARG A 269 8.87 -17.32 24.12
N ASP A 270 9.08 -18.58 23.76
CA ASP A 270 9.83 -18.97 22.56
C ASP A 270 9.13 -18.56 21.25
N ASP A 271 7.85 -18.22 21.29
CA ASP A 271 7.08 -17.74 20.14
C ASP A 271 6.99 -16.20 20.11
N LEU A 272 7.69 -15.48 21.01
CA LEU A 272 7.92 -14.04 20.92
C LEU A 272 8.92 -13.74 19.80
N ILE A 273 8.56 -12.87 18.85
CA ILE A 273 9.43 -12.48 17.74
C ILE A 273 10.32 -11.32 18.18
N GLY A 274 11.64 -11.52 18.13
CA GLY A 274 12.62 -10.52 18.53
C GLY A 274 12.54 -10.17 20.02
N GLU A 275 12.69 -8.90 20.36
CA GLU A 275 12.69 -8.40 21.74
C GLU A 275 11.30 -7.97 22.21
N GLU A 276 11.01 -8.21 23.50
CA GLU A 276 9.78 -7.72 24.14
C GLU A 276 9.69 -6.18 24.05
N GLY A 277 8.53 -5.68 23.63
CA GLY A 277 8.28 -4.26 23.48
C GLY A 277 8.77 -3.67 22.14
N LYS A 278 9.30 -4.47 21.24
CA LYS A 278 9.74 -4.03 19.90
C LYS A 278 8.79 -4.43 18.76
N GLY A 279 7.62 -4.96 19.07
CA GLY A 279 6.67 -5.47 18.08
C GLY A 279 6.24 -4.45 17.04
N LEU A 280 6.03 -3.19 17.41
CA LEU A 280 5.65 -2.16 16.45
C LEU A 280 6.80 -1.81 15.49
N LYS A 281 8.05 -1.79 15.96
CA LYS A 281 9.24 -1.67 15.11
C LYS A 281 9.32 -2.81 14.12
N ILE A 282 9.12 -4.06 14.58
CA ILE A 282 9.08 -5.27 13.75
C ILE A 282 8.00 -5.15 12.68
N ALA A 283 6.78 -4.73 13.06
CA ALA A 283 5.67 -4.54 12.14
C ALA A 283 6.01 -3.54 11.03
N LEU A 284 6.53 -2.36 11.38
CA LEU A 284 6.84 -1.31 10.41
C LEU A 284 7.97 -1.70 9.45
N ILE A 285 9.02 -2.36 9.94
CA ILE A 285 10.13 -2.85 9.10
C ILE A 285 9.63 -3.96 8.16
N THR A 286 8.81 -4.88 8.65
CA THR A 286 8.19 -5.94 7.84
C THR A 286 7.36 -5.35 6.69
N LEU A 287 6.51 -4.35 6.98
CA LEU A 287 5.69 -3.67 5.99
C LEU A 287 6.51 -2.94 4.92
N ASN A 288 7.72 -2.44 5.22
CA ASN A 288 8.56 -1.77 4.23
C ASN A 288 8.95 -2.70 3.07
N THR A 289 9.23 -3.98 3.36
CA THR A 289 9.56 -4.96 2.31
C THR A 289 8.31 -5.41 1.55
N GLY A 290 7.15 -5.50 2.21
CA GLY A 290 5.87 -5.82 1.58
C GLY A 290 5.48 -4.87 0.46
N ARG A 291 5.82 -3.59 0.60
CA ARG A 291 5.51 -2.53 -0.36
C ARG A 291 6.12 -2.72 -1.76
N LEU A 292 7.08 -3.62 -1.97
CA LEU A 292 7.69 -3.89 -3.28
C LEU A 292 6.84 -4.82 -4.16
N THR A 293 5.97 -5.63 -3.57
CA THR A 293 5.11 -6.58 -4.30
C THR A 293 4.03 -5.86 -5.10
N LEU A 294 3.37 -4.88 -4.49
CA LEU A 294 2.25 -4.17 -5.10
C LEU A 294 2.63 -3.40 -6.37
N PRO A 295 3.76 -2.67 -6.44
CA PRO A 295 4.22 -2.03 -7.68
C PRO A 295 4.39 -3.01 -8.83
N ALA A 296 4.92 -4.20 -8.56
CA ALA A 296 5.13 -5.24 -9.57
C ALA A 296 3.79 -5.82 -10.06
N ALA A 297 2.88 -6.18 -9.14
CA ALA A 297 1.54 -6.67 -9.50
C ALA A 297 0.74 -5.62 -10.30
N CYS A 298 0.81 -4.34 -9.91
CA CYS A 298 0.19 -3.24 -10.64
C CYS A 298 0.78 -3.05 -12.05
N ALA A 299 2.09 -3.26 -12.22
CA ALA A 299 2.73 -3.25 -13.54
C ALA A 299 2.22 -4.41 -14.41
N GLY A 300 2.01 -5.60 -13.82
CA GLY A 300 1.37 -6.74 -14.47
C GLY A 300 -0.05 -6.43 -14.97
N SER A 301 -0.90 -5.87 -14.08
CA SER A 301 -2.26 -5.43 -14.45
C SER A 301 -2.24 -4.37 -15.57
N ALA A 302 -1.27 -3.42 -15.53
CA ALA A 302 -1.13 -2.40 -16.56
C ALA A 302 -0.74 -2.99 -17.93
N LYS A 303 0.15 -4.00 -17.96
CA LYS A 303 0.53 -4.73 -19.18
C LYS A 303 -0.65 -5.48 -19.77
N GLN A 304 -1.47 -6.10 -18.94
CA GLN A 304 -2.71 -6.77 -19.38
C GLN A 304 -3.70 -5.77 -19.98
N CYS A 305 -3.93 -4.63 -19.31
CA CYS A 305 -4.77 -3.55 -19.83
C CYS A 305 -4.28 -3.04 -21.19
N LEU A 306 -2.94 -2.85 -21.34
CA LEU A 306 -2.34 -2.44 -22.61
C LEU A 306 -2.64 -3.44 -23.73
N GLY A 307 -2.53 -4.74 -23.47
CA GLY A 307 -2.90 -5.80 -24.42
C GLY A 307 -4.39 -5.72 -24.82
N ILE A 308 -5.27 -5.55 -23.83
CA ILE A 308 -6.72 -5.44 -24.05
C ILE A 308 -7.05 -4.24 -24.95
N ILE A 309 -6.55 -3.05 -24.65
CA ILE A 309 -6.84 -1.85 -25.45
C ILE A 309 -6.22 -1.92 -26.84
N GLN A 310 -5.04 -2.53 -26.99
CA GLN A 310 -4.39 -2.73 -28.27
C GLN A 310 -5.29 -3.53 -29.22
N HIS A 311 -5.79 -4.68 -28.78
CA HIS A 311 -6.67 -5.51 -29.60
C HIS A 311 -8.03 -4.87 -29.82
N TRP A 312 -8.66 -4.41 -28.73
CA TRP A 312 -9.99 -3.81 -28.81
C TRP A 312 -10.07 -2.59 -29.73
N SER A 313 -9.12 -1.69 -29.61
CA SER A 313 -9.12 -0.43 -30.38
C SER A 313 -8.87 -0.63 -31.87
N ASN A 314 -8.30 -1.76 -32.27
CA ASN A 314 -8.14 -2.13 -33.68
C ASN A 314 -9.38 -2.81 -34.26
N VAL A 315 -10.13 -3.60 -33.47
CA VAL A 315 -11.27 -4.38 -34.00
C VAL A 315 -12.61 -3.67 -33.85
N ARG A 316 -12.74 -2.76 -32.88
CA ARG A 316 -13.97 -1.99 -32.65
C ARG A 316 -14.05 -0.83 -33.61
N HIS A 317 -15.01 -0.85 -34.54
CA HIS A 317 -15.27 0.24 -35.47
C HIS A 317 -16.43 1.13 -35.04
N GLN A 318 -16.24 2.43 -35.09
CA GLN A 318 -17.29 3.44 -34.97
C GLN A 318 -17.02 4.54 -35.99
N TRP A 319 -18.08 5.11 -36.57
CA TRP A 319 -18.00 6.09 -37.65
C TRP A 319 -17.06 5.68 -38.80
N GLY A 320 -17.13 4.40 -39.16
CA GLY A 320 -16.43 3.85 -40.33
C GLY A 320 -14.96 3.47 -40.14
N VAL A 321 -14.37 3.73 -38.97
CA VAL A 321 -12.95 3.43 -38.69
C VAL A 321 -12.78 2.73 -37.33
N PRO A 322 -11.66 2.01 -37.12
CA PRO A 322 -11.30 1.50 -35.80
C PRO A 322 -11.23 2.65 -34.77
N ILE A 323 -11.74 2.42 -33.55
CA ILE A 323 -11.79 3.49 -32.55
C ILE A 323 -10.41 4.03 -32.18
N GLY A 324 -9.35 3.22 -32.29
CA GLY A 324 -7.96 3.67 -32.07
C GLY A 324 -7.45 4.70 -33.08
N LYS A 325 -8.21 4.96 -34.17
CA LYS A 325 -7.89 6.04 -35.13
C LYS A 325 -8.50 7.39 -34.76
N HIS A 326 -9.42 7.42 -33.80
CA HIS A 326 -9.92 8.68 -33.26
C HIS A 326 -8.90 9.27 -32.30
N GLU A 327 -8.59 10.56 -32.46
CA GLU A 327 -7.53 11.24 -31.72
C GLU A 327 -7.69 11.12 -30.19
N ALA A 328 -8.93 11.25 -29.70
CA ALA A 328 -9.23 11.09 -28.26
C ALA A 328 -8.81 9.72 -27.71
N ILE A 329 -9.03 8.65 -28.48
CA ILE A 329 -8.67 7.28 -28.07
C ILE A 329 -7.18 7.02 -28.29
N SER A 330 -6.59 7.52 -29.40
CA SER A 330 -5.17 7.33 -29.67
C SER A 330 -4.27 7.99 -28.64
N HIS A 331 -4.68 9.13 -28.09
CA HIS A 331 -3.96 9.82 -26.99
C HIS A 331 -3.99 8.97 -25.71
N GLU A 332 -5.16 8.43 -25.35
CA GLU A 332 -5.29 7.53 -24.18
C GLU A 332 -4.41 6.29 -24.33
N ILE A 333 -4.40 5.65 -25.51
CA ILE A 333 -3.54 4.48 -25.78
C ILE A 333 -2.06 4.83 -25.59
N ALA A 334 -1.64 5.98 -26.09
CA ALA A 334 -0.25 6.43 -25.99
C ALA A 334 0.15 6.73 -24.54
N ASP A 335 -0.73 7.39 -23.78
CA ASP A 335 -0.50 7.68 -22.36
C ASP A 335 -0.48 6.40 -21.51
N ILE A 336 -1.38 5.42 -21.78
CA ILE A 336 -1.38 4.11 -21.13
C ILE A 336 -0.07 3.38 -21.40
N ALA A 337 0.40 3.34 -22.66
CA ALA A 337 1.65 2.68 -23.01
C ALA A 337 2.87 3.32 -22.32
N ALA A 338 2.95 4.66 -22.32
CA ALA A 338 4.03 5.39 -21.67
C ALA A 338 4.01 5.23 -20.15
N THR A 339 2.81 5.22 -19.54
CA THR A 339 2.63 4.99 -18.09
C THR A 339 2.99 3.56 -17.71
N THR A 340 2.58 2.55 -18.49
CA THR A 340 2.95 1.14 -18.28
C THR A 340 4.47 0.95 -18.29
N PHE A 341 5.18 1.58 -19.25
CA PHE A 341 6.63 1.54 -19.31
C PHE A 341 7.28 2.18 -18.07
N ALA A 342 6.72 3.28 -17.57
CA ALA A 342 7.20 3.94 -16.35
C ALA A 342 6.92 3.09 -15.09
N MET A 343 5.73 2.49 -14.96
CA MET A 343 5.39 1.60 -13.85
C MET A 343 6.31 0.40 -13.76
N ASP A 344 6.58 -0.24 -14.90
CA ASP A 344 7.49 -1.37 -15.01
C ASP A 344 8.93 -0.95 -14.67
N SER A 345 9.38 0.24 -15.11
CA SER A 345 10.70 0.78 -14.78
C SER A 345 10.88 0.99 -13.28
N VAL A 346 9.86 1.52 -12.61
CA VAL A 346 9.87 1.73 -11.15
C VAL A 346 9.89 0.41 -10.39
N ALA A 347 9.07 -0.57 -10.79
CA ALA A 347 9.01 -1.87 -10.14
C ALA A 347 10.36 -2.62 -10.24
N ILE A 348 10.98 -2.62 -11.43
CA ILE A 348 12.30 -3.24 -11.65
C ILE A 348 13.38 -2.53 -10.82
N LEU A 349 13.42 -1.20 -10.86
CA LEU A 349 14.44 -0.44 -10.13
C LEU A 349 14.33 -0.66 -8.63
N ALA A 350 13.13 -0.54 -8.07
CA ALA A 350 12.92 -0.65 -6.62
C ALA A 350 13.26 -2.06 -6.09
N SER A 351 12.87 -3.12 -6.81
CA SER A 351 13.22 -4.50 -6.44
C SER A 351 14.72 -4.77 -6.54
N ALA A 352 15.38 -4.28 -7.58
CA ALA A 352 16.83 -4.43 -7.75
C ALA A 352 17.62 -3.64 -6.68
N MET A 353 17.12 -2.47 -6.26
CA MET A 353 17.72 -1.72 -5.14
C MET A 353 17.61 -2.50 -3.82
N ALA A 354 16.51 -3.23 -3.61
CA ALA A 354 16.36 -4.10 -2.45
C ALA A 354 17.37 -5.25 -2.45
N ASP A 355 17.61 -5.87 -3.61
CA ASP A 355 18.57 -6.97 -3.74
C ASP A 355 20.04 -6.53 -3.56
N ARG A 356 20.36 -5.28 -3.89
CA ARG A 356 21.72 -4.75 -3.66
C ARG A 356 22.11 -4.76 -2.18
N GLY A 357 21.14 -4.65 -1.26
CA GLY A 357 21.39 -4.55 0.18
C GLY A 357 22.20 -3.31 0.59
N GLY A 358 22.24 -3.03 1.90
CA GLY A 358 23.05 -1.94 2.44
C GLY A 358 22.61 -0.52 2.12
N TYR A 359 21.49 -0.32 1.42
CA TYR A 359 20.89 0.98 1.09
C TYR A 359 19.54 1.14 1.79
N ASP A 360 19.27 2.35 2.28
CA ASP A 360 17.93 2.71 2.74
C ASP A 360 17.00 2.90 1.55
N ILE A 361 16.15 1.89 1.29
CA ILE A 361 15.18 1.90 0.18
C ILE A 361 13.74 2.19 0.64
N ARG A 362 13.54 2.59 1.89
CA ARG A 362 12.19 2.79 2.44
C ARG A 362 11.40 3.83 1.67
N LEU A 363 12.06 4.91 1.25
CA LEU A 363 11.45 5.97 0.44
C LEU A 363 11.14 5.49 -0.97
N GLU A 364 12.06 4.78 -1.60
CA GLU A 364 11.89 4.20 -2.94
C GLU A 364 10.75 3.18 -2.97
N ALA A 365 10.67 2.31 -1.96
CA ALA A 365 9.58 1.34 -1.83
C ALA A 365 8.22 2.03 -1.62
N ALA A 366 8.17 3.05 -0.76
CA ALA A 366 6.95 3.83 -0.51
C ALA A 366 6.50 4.60 -1.76
N ALA A 367 7.42 5.25 -2.46
CA ALA A 367 7.14 5.97 -3.70
C ALA A 367 6.72 5.04 -4.83
N ALA A 368 7.37 3.88 -4.97
CA ALA A 368 6.99 2.86 -5.94
C ALA A 368 5.58 2.34 -5.67
N LYS A 369 5.25 2.01 -4.40
CA LYS A 369 3.91 1.57 -4.01
C LYS A 369 2.88 2.63 -4.34
N GLU A 370 3.07 3.83 -3.84
CA GLU A 370 2.09 4.91 -3.98
C GLU A 370 1.86 5.26 -5.45
N TRP A 371 2.93 5.52 -6.18
CA TRP A 371 2.82 5.95 -7.57
C TRP A 371 2.22 4.86 -8.47
N ASN A 372 2.70 3.60 -8.36
CA ASN A 372 2.21 2.51 -9.20
C ASN A 372 0.75 2.16 -8.91
N THR A 373 0.32 2.14 -7.64
CA THR A 373 -1.06 1.81 -7.30
C THR A 373 -2.05 2.88 -7.78
N VAL A 374 -1.70 4.16 -7.64
CA VAL A 374 -2.52 5.27 -8.16
C VAL A 374 -2.58 5.22 -9.68
N ARG A 375 -1.44 5.01 -10.37
CA ARG A 375 -1.43 4.92 -11.84
C ARG A 375 -2.14 3.69 -12.36
N ALA A 376 -2.05 2.54 -11.67
CA ALA A 376 -2.81 1.35 -12.03
C ALA A 376 -4.32 1.64 -12.00
N TRP A 377 -4.82 2.24 -10.92
CA TRP A 377 -6.23 2.61 -10.82
C TRP A 377 -6.68 3.52 -11.97
N GLU A 378 -5.95 4.60 -12.25
CA GLU A 378 -6.26 5.54 -13.34
C GLU A 378 -6.21 4.85 -14.72
N LEU A 379 -5.23 3.98 -14.94
CA LEU A 379 -5.05 3.27 -16.20
C LEU A 379 -6.16 2.24 -16.45
N ILE A 380 -6.56 1.51 -15.41
CA ILE A 380 -7.65 0.52 -15.48
C ILE A 380 -8.98 1.23 -15.76
N ASP A 381 -9.25 2.36 -15.12
CA ASP A 381 -10.45 3.17 -15.37
C ASP A 381 -10.50 3.66 -16.83
N ARG A 382 -9.39 4.14 -17.37
CA ARG A 382 -9.28 4.52 -18.79
C ARG A 382 -9.48 3.32 -19.73
N THR A 383 -8.98 2.15 -19.37
CA THR A 383 -9.17 0.90 -20.11
C THR A 383 -10.64 0.51 -20.15
N LEU A 384 -11.34 0.61 -19.02
CA LEU A 384 -12.77 0.39 -18.92
C LEU A 384 -13.53 1.37 -19.80
N GLN A 385 -13.17 2.66 -19.75
CA GLN A 385 -13.78 3.71 -20.58
C GLN A 385 -13.61 3.44 -22.08
N ILE A 386 -12.41 3.05 -22.53
CA ILE A 386 -12.14 2.69 -23.94
C ILE A 386 -12.96 1.48 -24.37
N ARG A 387 -13.16 0.50 -23.48
CA ARG A 387 -13.99 -0.69 -23.73
C ARG A 387 -15.48 -0.35 -23.78
N GLY A 388 -15.90 0.76 -23.16
CA GLY A 388 -17.30 1.17 -23.08
C GLY A 388 -18.16 0.18 -22.29
N GLY A 389 -19.38 -0.09 -22.71
CA GLY A 389 -20.30 -1.02 -22.02
C GLY A 389 -19.69 -2.40 -21.75
N ARG A 390 -18.85 -2.90 -22.65
CA ARG A 390 -18.13 -4.17 -22.48
C ARG A 390 -17.01 -4.11 -21.42
N GLY A 391 -16.54 -2.97 -21.05
CA GLY A 391 -15.62 -2.77 -19.94
C GLY A 391 -16.34 -2.80 -18.58
N TYR A 392 -17.61 -2.41 -18.58
CA TYR A 392 -18.45 -2.33 -17.39
C TYR A 392 -19.22 -3.63 -17.10
N GLU A 393 -19.44 -4.45 -18.13
CA GLU A 393 -20.09 -5.76 -18.04
C GLU A 393 -19.13 -6.80 -17.44
N THR A 394 -19.64 -7.64 -16.53
CA THR A 394 -18.83 -8.69 -15.87
C THR A 394 -18.40 -9.78 -16.86
N GLU A 395 -17.27 -10.43 -16.57
CA GLU A 395 -16.74 -11.55 -17.36
C GLU A 395 -17.77 -12.65 -17.55
N ALA A 396 -18.44 -13.06 -16.47
CA ALA A 396 -19.47 -14.10 -16.50
C ALA A 396 -20.65 -13.73 -17.42
N SER A 397 -21.08 -12.47 -17.42
CA SER A 397 -22.14 -11.98 -18.31
C SER A 397 -21.70 -11.96 -19.78
N LEU A 398 -20.47 -11.51 -20.05
CA LEU A 398 -19.90 -11.55 -21.40
C LEU A 398 -19.85 -12.98 -21.93
N ALA A 399 -19.34 -13.93 -21.15
CA ALA A 399 -19.25 -15.35 -21.50
C ALA A 399 -20.64 -15.96 -21.73
N ALA A 400 -21.62 -15.67 -20.89
CA ALA A 400 -22.98 -16.22 -20.98
C ALA A 400 -23.70 -15.84 -22.29
N ARG A 401 -23.34 -14.71 -22.91
CA ARG A 401 -23.88 -14.30 -24.21
C ARG A 401 -22.96 -14.56 -25.41
N GLY A 402 -21.87 -15.35 -25.20
CA GLY A 402 -20.97 -15.82 -26.27
C GLY A 402 -19.84 -14.85 -26.64
N GLU A 403 -19.57 -13.81 -25.82
CA GLU A 403 -18.40 -12.97 -26.00
C GLU A 403 -17.22 -13.45 -25.09
N ALA A 404 -16.01 -13.04 -25.45
CA ALA A 404 -14.85 -13.37 -24.65
C ALA A 404 -14.94 -12.71 -23.26
N ALA A 405 -14.64 -13.48 -22.20
CA ALA A 405 -14.61 -13.05 -20.81
C ALA A 405 -13.37 -12.15 -20.55
N ILE A 406 -13.45 -10.88 -20.91
CA ILE A 406 -12.35 -9.92 -20.74
C ILE A 406 -12.49 -9.21 -19.38
N PRO A 407 -11.50 -9.32 -18.46
CA PRO A 407 -11.66 -9.06 -17.02
C PRO A 407 -11.54 -7.59 -16.57
N VAL A 408 -11.87 -6.59 -17.39
CA VAL A 408 -11.58 -5.18 -17.06
C VAL A 408 -12.34 -4.72 -15.82
N GLU A 409 -13.61 -5.10 -15.71
CA GLU A 409 -14.45 -4.78 -14.57
C GLU A 409 -13.92 -5.42 -13.27
N ARG A 410 -13.55 -6.70 -13.30
CA ARG A 410 -12.97 -7.40 -12.15
C ARG A 410 -11.62 -6.79 -11.76
N VAL A 411 -10.74 -6.56 -12.71
CA VAL A 411 -9.43 -5.93 -12.48
C VAL A 411 -9.59 -4.57 -11.81
N MET A 412 -10.62 -3.79 -12.18
CA MET A 412 -10.94 -2.52 -11.52
C MET A 412 -11.33 -2.71 -10.05
N ARG A 413 -12.23 -3.65 -9.74
CA ARG A 413 -12.64 -3.95 -8.37
C ARG A 413 -11.47 -4.42 -7.52
N ASP A 414 -10.65 -5.32 -8.06
CA ASP A 414 -9.51 -5.91 -7.37
C ASP A 414 -8.39 -4.90 -7.08
N ASN A 415 -8.14 -3.98 -8.01
CA ASN A 415 -7.06 -2.99 -7.84
C ASN A 415 -7.41 -1.83 -6.90
N ARG A 416 -8.71 -1.58 -6.60
CA ARG A 416 -9.11 -0.43 -5.77
C ARG A 416 -8.49 -0.46 -4.37
N ILE A 417 -8.37 -1.62 -3.78
CA ILE A 417 -7.82 -1.79 -2.43
C ILE A 417 -6.34 -1.39 -2.32
N ASN A 418 -5.59 -1.45 -3.42
CA ASN A 418 -4.16 -1.17 -3.43
C ASN A 418 -3.81 0.27 -2.97
N LEU A 419 -4.76 1.21 -3.05
CA LEU A 419 -4.60 2.57 -2.54
C LEU A 419 -4.89 2.69 -1.04
N ILE A 420 -5.42 1.63 -0.42
CA ILE A 420 -5.92 1.64 0.97
C ILE A 420 -5.03 0.81 1.89
N PHE A 421 -4.78 -0.47 1.55
CA PHE A 421 -4.03 -1.37 2.42
C PHE A 421 -2.50 -1.19 2.31
N GLU A 422 -1.76 -1.77 3.24
CA GLU A 422 -0.28 -1.65 3.36
C GLU A 422 0.21 -0.19 3.41
N GLY A 423 -0.60 0.66 4.05
CA GLY A 423 -0.42 2.10 4.11
C GLY A 423 -1.21 2.80 3.01
N SER A 424 -2.26 3.56 3.41
CA SER A 424 -3.04 4.34 2.46
C SER A 424 -2.20 5.41 1.77
N SER A 425 -2.71 5.94 0.67
CA SER A 425 -2.07 7.03 -0.07
C SER A 425 -1.65 8.18 0.84
N GLU A 426 -2.52 8.57 1.78
CA GLU A 426 -2.26 9.65 2.74
C GLU A 426 -1.11 9.28 3.70
N ILE A 427 -1.09 8.03 4.17
CA ILE A 427 -0.03 7.55 5.08
C ILE A 427 1.32 7.45 4.35
N MET A 428 1.33 7.03 3.08
CA MET A 428 2.56 7.04 2.28
C MET A 428 3.10 8.46 2.10
N HIS A 429 2.23 9.43 1.83
CA HIS A 429 2.62 10.83 1.73
C HIS A 429 3.17 11.38 3.05
N LEU A 430 2.50 11.11 4.19
CA LEU A 430 2.98 11.52 5.51
C LEU A 430 4.34 10.90 5.84
N PHE A 431 4.51 9.61 5.57
CA PHE A 431 5.78 8.93 5.77
C PHE A 431 6.91 9.58 4.96
N MET A 432 6.71 9.76 3.65
CA MET A 432 7.72 10.37 2.78
C MET A 432 7.99 11.84 3.15
N ALA A 433 6.95 12.61 3.53
CA ALA A 433 7.10 13.99 3.96
C ALA A 433 7.93 14.12 5.23
N ARG A 434 7.76 13.20 6.18
CA ARG A 434 8.56 13.16 7.41
C ARG A 434 10.03 12.88 7.11
N GLU A 435 10.31 11.87 6.29
CA GLU A 435 11.68 11.54 5.89
C GLU A 435 12.34 12.67 5.06
N ALA A 436 11.53 13.46 4.33
CA ALA A 436 12.01 14.61 3.57
C ALA A 436 12.66 15.71 4.43
N VAL A 437 12.10 15.94 5.61
CA VAL A 437 12.58 16.98 6.54
C VAL A 437 13.59 16.46 7.57
N ASP A 438 13.82 15.15 7.59
CA ASP A 438 14.63 14.47 8.60
C ASP A 438 16.04 15.05 8.77
N LYS A 439 16.76 15.27 7.64
CA LYS A 439 18.11 15.86 7.71
C LYS A 439 18.13 17.25 8.32
N HIS A 440 17.10 18.03 8.06
CA HIS A 440 16.97 19.37 8.64
C HIS A 440 16.61 19.31 10.12
N LEU A 441 15.76 18.33 10.51
CA LEU A 441 15.46 18.06 11.92
C LEU A 441 16.70 17.59 12.67
N GLU A 442 17.51 16.69 12.09
CA GLU A 442 18.77 16.22 12.67
C GLU A 442 19.71 17.41 12.93
N VAL A 443 19.95 18.26 11.93
CA VAL A 443 20.83 19.43 12.03
C VAL A 443 20.31 20.48 13.01
N ALA A 444 18.99 20.70 13.05
CA ALA A 444 18.36 21.73 13.87
C ALA A 444 17.77 21.19 15.19
N SER A 445 17.95 19.92 15.52
CA SER A 445 17.31 19.24 16.67
C SER A 445 17.50 20.00 17.99
N VAL A 446 18.70 20.44 18.26
CA VAL A 446 19.04 21.18 19.50
C VAL A 446 18.29 22.51 19.57
N MET A 447 18.05 23.18 18.44
CA MET A 447 17.30 24.46 18.40
C MET A 447 15.81 24.28 18.67
N ILE A 448 15.26 23.14 18.26
CA ILE A 448 13.82 22.83 18.36
C ILE A 448 13.50 22.21 19.73
N ASP A 449 14.46 21.52 20.37
CA ASP A 449 14.27 20.83 21.64
C ASP A 449 13.96 21.84 22.77
N PRO A 450 12.75 21.79 23.37
CA PRO A 450 12.38 22.70 24.46
C PRO A 450 13.13 22.41 25.78
N THR A 451 13.74 21.22 25.90
CA THR A 451 14.48 20.83 27.11
C THR A 451 15.91 21.40 27.15
N LYS A 452 16.41 21.85 25.99
CA LYS A 452 17.77 22.41 25.88
C LYS A 452 17.80 23.89 26.31
N ASP A 453 18.78 24.23 27.14
CA ASP A 453 18.98 25.60 27.56
C ASP A 453 19.57 26.49 26.44
N SER A 454 19.53 27.81 26.64
CA SER A 454 20.05 28.79 25.68
C SER A 454 21.53 28.63 25.39
N LYS A 455 22.32 28.12 26.36
CA LYS A 455 23.76 27.92 26.21
C LYS A 455 24.07 26.74 25.29
N ALA A 456 23.34 25.61 25.46
CA ALA A 456 23.43 24.47 24.57
C ALA A 456 22.99 24.82 23.13
N LYS A 457 21.92 25.62 22.98
CA LYS A 457 21.48 26.13 21.67
C LYS A 457 22.51 27.02 21.00
N MET A 458 23.18 27.86 21.78
CA MET A 458 24.21 28.77 21.28
C MET A 458 25.49 28.05 20.86
N SER A 459 25.87 26.96 21.57
CA SER A 459 27.07 26.17 21.22
C SER A 459 26.93 25.43 19.86
N GLU A 460 25.74 25.02 19.49
CA GLU A 460 25.48 24.29 18.21
C GLU A 460 25.22 25.25 17.02
N LEU A 461 24.94 26.52 17.30
CA LEU A 461 24.60 27.49 16.26
C LEU A 461 25.66 27.63 15.14
N PRO A 462 26.99 27.60 15.42
CA PRO A 462 28.02 27.68 14.39
C PRO A 462 27.96 26.49 13.42
N ASP A 463 27.72 25.28 13.90
CA ASP A 463 27.66 24.08 13.08
C ASP A 463 26.40 24.07 12.19
N ILE A 464 25.27 24.49 12.74
CA ILE A 464 24.03 24.70 12.00
C ILE A 464 24.23 25.73 10.88
N LEU A 465 24.81 26.88 11.21
CA LEU A 465 25.10 27.93 10.23
C LEU A 465 26.10 27.46 9.17
N SER A 466 27.12 26.71 9.55
CA SER A 466 28.12 26.14 8.64
C SER A 466 27.45 25.15 7.65
N PHE A 467 26.53 24.31 8.14
CA PHE A 467 25.78 23.40 7.29
C PHE A 467 24.97 24.17 6.24
N TYR A 468 24.13 25.12 6.66
CA TYR A 468 23.27 25.86 5.73
C TYR A 468 24.06 26.80 4.81
N ALA A 469 25.15 27.38 5.25
CA ALA A 469 26.04 28.20 4.41
C ALA A 469 26.70 27.40 3.28
N LYS A 470 26.94 26.09 3.50
CA LYS A 470 27.48 25.19 2.48
C LYS A 470 26.40 24.57 1.60
N TRP A 471 25.20 24.30 2.16
CA TRP A 471 24.14 23.59 1.48
C TRP A 471 23.23 24.50 0.64
N TYR A 472 22.81 25.67 1.19
CA TYR A 472 21.78 26.51 0.53
C TYR A 472 22.26 27.29 -0.70
N PRO A 473 23.43 27.97 -0.71
CA PRO A 473 23.87 28.71 -1.88
C PRO A 473 24.05 27.84 -3.14
N PRO A 474 24.61 26.62 -3.07
CA PRO A 474 24.69 25.74 -4.24
C PRO A 474 23.35 25.40 -4.88
N LEU A 475 22.25 25.42 -4.13
CA LEU A 475 20.91 25.18 -4.68
C LEU A 475 20.49 26.26 -5.70
N TRP A 476 21.06 27.45 -5.64
CA TRP A 476 20.82 28.53 -6.58
C TRP A 476 21.81 28.56 -7.75
N PHE A 477 23.08 28.32 -7.47
CA PHE A 477 24.18 28.60 -8.39
C PHE A 477 24.81 27.35 -8.98
N LYS A 478 24.69 26.18 -8.34
CA LYS A 478 25.20 24.92 -8.85
C LYS A 478 24.33 24.50 -10.07
N GLY A 479 24.89 24.69 -11.26
CA GLY A 479 24.19 24.34 -12.50
C GLY A 479 23.63 25.54 -13.24
N ILE A 480 24.38 26.65 -13.34
CA ILE A 480 24.46 27.33 -14.65
C ILE A 480 24.73 26.17 -15.60
N PRO A 481 23.78 25.81 -16.49
CA PRO A 481 23.82 24.51 -17.11
C PRO A 481 25.12 24.39 -17.88
N ASN A 482 25.92 23.40 -17.53
CA ASN A 482 26.79 22.85 -18.50
C ASN A 482 25.84 22.28 -19.57
N LEU A 483 25.64 23.02 -20.66
CA LEU A 483 24.75 22.62 -21.77
C LEU A 483 25.13 21.24 -22.33
N PHE A 484 26.34 20.79 -22.01
CA PHE A 484 26.91 19.50 -22.41
C PHE A 484 26.68 18.39 -21.40
N ASP A 485 26.16 18.69 -20.19
CA ASP A 485 25.80 17.65 -19.23
C ASP A 485 24.77 16.74 -19.87
N TYR A 486 25.01 15.44 -19.81
CA TYR A 486 24.18 14.38 -20.40
C TYR A 486 24.06 14.42 -21.94
N ALA A 487 25.09 14.92 -22.67
CA ALA A 487 25.05 14.99 -24.13
C ALA A 487 24.86 13.62 -24.80
N ASP A 488 25.42 12.56 -24.21
CA ASP A 488 25.29 11.16 -24.64
C ASP A 488 23.89 10.55 -24.45
N TRP A 489 22.97 11.26 -23.79
CA TRP A 489 21.58 10.84 -23.56
C TRP A 489 20.61 11.29 -24.66
N GLY A 490 21.10 11.96 -25.70
CA GLY A 490 20.29 12.44 -26.81
C GLY A 490 19.06 13.24 -26.36
N VAL A 491 17.87 12.86 -26.84
CA VAL A 491 16.61 13.56 -26.49
C VAL A 491 16.24 13.45 -25.01
N LEU A 492 16.77 12.47 -24.28
CA LEU A 492 16.49 12.27 -22.86
C LEU A 492 17.25 13.25 -21.96
N SER A 493 18.34 13.84 -22.44
CA SER A 493 19.18 14.80 -21.70
C SER A 493 18.39 15.97 -21.11
N LYS A 494 17.36 16.46 -21.84
CA LYS A 494 16.49 17.55 -21.38
C LYS A 494 15.68 17.19 -20.13
N HIS A 495 15.39 15.89 -19.93
CA HIS A 495 14.66 15.42 -18.77
C HIS A 495 15.58 15.30 -17.56
N LEU A 496 16.81 14.79 -17.72
CA LEU A 496 17.81 14.76 -16.65
C LEU A 496 18.13 16.17 -16.14
N ARG A 497 18.38 17.12 -17.06
CA ARG A 497 18.57 18.54 -16.70
C ARG A 497 17.36 19.14 -15.97
N PHE A 498 16.14 18.69 -16.32
CA PHE A 498 14.93 19.13 -15.62
C PHE A 498 14.89 18.54 -14.21
N ILE A 499 15.14 17.23 -14.03
CA ILE A 499 15.17 16.57 -12.73
C ILE A 499 16.17 17.24 -11.79
N ASP A 500 17.39 17.48 -12.28
CA ASP A 500 18.44 18.14 -11.51
C ASP A 500 18.03 19.54 -11.04
N ARG A 501 17.48 20.38 -11.93
CA ARG A 501 16.98 21.71 -11.54
C ARG A 501 15.78 21.65 -10.61
N ALA A 502 14.85 20.72 -10.86
CA ALA A 502 13.64 20.57 -10.08
C ALA A 502 13.94 20.06 -8.66
N SER A 503 14.90 19.15 -8.49
CA SER A 503 15.32 18.69 -7.15
C SER A 503 15.91 19.83 -6.32
N ARG A 504 16.78 20.68 -6.92
CA ARG A 504 17.29 21.89 -6.23
C ARG A 504 16.18 22.88 -5.88
N LYS A 505 15.21 23.06 -6.78
CA LYS A 505 14.04 23.89 -6.49
C LYS A 505 13.22 23.30 -5.35
N LEU A 506 12.97 21.99 -5.37
CA LEU A 506 12.24 21.28 -4.30
C LEU A 506 12.89 21.49 -2.94
N ALA A 507 14.22 21.33 -2.85
CA ALA A 507 14.99 21.56 -1.63
C ALA A 507 14.81 22.98 -1.09
N ARG A 508 14.89 24.01 -1.98
CA ARG A 508 14.67 25.42 -1.58
C ARG A 508 13.24 25.67 -1.11
N GLU A 509 12.23 25.19 -1.87
CA GLU A 509 10.83 25.43 -1.51
C GLU A 509 10.45 24.73 -0.20
N SER A 510 10.98 23.52 0.04
CA SER A 510 10.80 22.81 1.31
C SER A 510 11.45 23.59 2.47
N PHE A 511 12.66 24.09 2.29
CA PHE A 511 13.36 24.93 3.28
C PHE A 511 12.60 26.24 3.57
N HIS A 512 12.08 26.93 2.54
CA HIS A 512 11.25 28.12 2.70
C HIS A 512 9.95 27.80 3.45
N GLY A 513 9.31 26.64 3.13
CA GLY A 513 8.13 26.17 3.84
C GLY A 513 8.41 25.92 5.33
N MET A 514 9.55 25.27 5.66
CA MET A 514 9.96 25.07 7.05
C MET A 514 10.18 26.41 7.76
N GLY A 515 10.87 27.36 7.14
CA GLY A 515 11.09 28.69 7.70
C GLY A 515 9.79 29.48 7.94
N LEU A 516 8.83 29.38 7.00
CA LEU A 516 7.55 30.10 7.09
C LEU A 516 6.59 29.47 8.11
N TYR A 517 6.43 28.14 8.07
CA TYR A 517 5.46 27.44 8.89
C TYR A 517 5.98 26.99 10.24
N GLN A 518 7.30 26.84 10.39
CA GLN A 518 7.98 26.42 11.63
C GLN A 518 7.30 25.17 12.25
N ALA A 519 7.00 25.16 13.54
CA ALA A 519 6.33 24.07 14.24
C ALA A 519 4.93 23.72 13.67
N LYS A 520 4.31 24.63 12.88
CA LYS A 520 3.03 24.35 12.21
C LYS A 520 3.19 23.56 10.90
N MET A 521 4.43 23.30 10.46
CA MET A 521 4.70 22.60 9.19
C MET A 521 4.05 21.22 9.13
N GLU A 522 4.06 20.48 10.21
CA GLU A 522 3.46 19.14 10.31
C GLU A 522 1.97 19.14 10.01
N ARG A 523 1.27 20.22 10.35
CA ARG A 523 -0.17 20.41 10.08
C ARG A 523 -0.45 20.94 8.67
N LYS A 524 0.59 21.27 7.90
CA LYS A 524 0.47 21.76 6.51
C LYS A 524 0.54 20.61 5.50
N GLN A 525 -0.31 19.60 5.70
CA GLN A 525 -0.33 18.40 4.87
C GLN A 525 -0.48 18.70 3.38
N GLY A 526 -1.28 19.70 2.98
CA GLY A 526 -1.42 20.09 1.59
C GLY A 526 -0.10 20.55 0.96
N PHE A 527 0.72 21.32 1.69
CA PHE A 527 2.06 21.70 1.25
C PHE A 527 2.99 20.48 1.18
N LEU A 528 3.02 19.68 2.26
CA LEU A 528 3.88 18.48 2.36
C LEU A 528 3.57 17.47 1.26
N PHE A 529 2.31 17.19 1.00
CA PHE A 529 1.90 16.22 -0.04
C PHE A 529 2.32 16.67 -1.43
N ARG A 530 2.21 17.98 -1.75
CA ARG A 530 2.72 18.51 -3.02
C ARG A 530 4.23 18.34 -3.17
N THR A 531 5.02 18.48 -2.07
CA THR A 531 6.47 18.23 -2.13
C THR A 531 6.77 16.76 -2.38
N VAL A 532 5.99 15.86 -1.77
CA VAL A 532 6.08 14.41 -2.00
C VAL A 532 5.69 14.04 -3.42
N ASP A 533 4.59 14.59 -3.94
CA ASP A 533 4.19 14.39 -5.33
C ASP A 533 5.28 14.83 -6.32
N ILE A 534 5.94 15.95 -6.06
CA ILE A 534 7.05 16.42 -6.89
C ILE A 534 8.19 15.41 -6.89
N VAL A 535 8.65 14.95 -5.71
CA VAL A 535 9.78 14.02 -5.65
C VAL A 535 9.44 12.66 -6.26
N MET A 536 8.21 12.17 -6.08
CA MET A 536 7.76 10.93 -6.72
C MET A 536 7.83 11.03 -8.25
N GLU A 537 7.30 12.11 -8.83
CA GLU A 537 7.39 12.33 -10.28
C GLU A 537 8.85 12.43 -10.76
N LEU A 538 9.75 13.07 -9.99
CA LEU A 538 11.17 13.14 -10.34
C LEU A 538 11.84 11.76 -10.27
N PHE A 539 11.52 10.94 -9.26
CA PHE A 539 12.02 9.57 -9.14
C PHE A 539 11.56 8.71 -10.31
N VAL A 540 10.29 8.74 -10.65
CA VAL A 540 9.72 7.97 -11.76
C VAL A 540 10.32 8.40 -13.10
N MET A 541 10.45 9.71 -13.34
CA MET A 541 11.12 10.24 -14.53
C MET A 541 12.56 9.70 -14.62
N ALA A 542 13.30 9.72 -13.51
CA ALA A 542 14.69 9.27 -13.48
C ALA A 542 14.80 7.76 -13.75
N ALA A 543 13.95 6.93 -13.15
CA ALA A 543 13.87 5.49 -13.40
C ALA A 543 13.55 5.18 -14.87
N THR A 544 12.54 5.86 -15.42
CA THR A 544 12.07 5.68 -16.80
C THR A 544 13.16 6.05 -17.82
N VAL A 545 13.83 7.19 -17.60
CA VAL A 545 14.90 7.67 -18.48
C VAL A 545 16.14 6.77 -18.38
N SER A 546 16.52 6.35 -17.16
CA SER A 546 17.66 5.44 -16.94
C SER A 546 17.45 4.10 -17.65
N ARG A 547 16.23 3.55 -17.57
CA ARG A 547 15.89 2.31 -18.28
C ARG A 547 15.94 2.48 -19.80
N ALA A 548 15.36 3.56 -20.32
CA ALA A 548 15.41 3.81 -21.77
C ALA A 548 16.85 4.01 -22.28
N LYS A 549 17.72 4.64 -21.49
CA LYS A 549 19.17 4.74 -21.81
C LYS A 549 19.82 3.39 -21.84
N ARG A 550 19.49 2.50 -20.89
CA ARG A 550 20.01 1.12 -20.87
C ARG A 550 19.67 0.38 -22.16
N PHE A 551 18.44 0.50 -22.69
CA PHE A 551 18.08 -0.07 -23.98
C PHE A 551 18.96 0.45 -25.13
N VAL A 552 19.36 1.72 -25.06
CA VAL A 552 20.27 2.32 -26.05
C VAL A 552 21.69 1.79 -25.89
N ASP A 553 22.19 1.70 -24.65
CA ASP A 553 23.55 1.25 -24.35
C ASP A 553 23.78 -0.22 -24.72
N ASP A 554 22.72 -1.04 -24.63
CA ASP A 554 22.75 -2.47 -24.96
C ASP A 554 22.40 -2.75 -26.44
N ASP A 555 22.28 -1.73 -27.27
CA ASP A 555 21.83 -1.84 -28.68
C ASP A 555 20.55 -2.68 -28.84
N HIS A 556 19.64 -2.59 -27.85
CA HIS A 556 18.42 -3.38 -27.83
C HIS A 556 17.50 -3.04 -29.01
N PRO A 557 16.87 -4.00 -29.69
CA PRO A 557 15.99 -3.76 -30.87
C PRO A 557 14.88 -2.74 -30.61
N GLU A 558 14.38 -2.66 -29.38
CA GLU A 558 13.31 -1.74 -28.97
C GLU A 558 13.82 -0.38 -28.43
N ALA A 559 15.11 -0.09 -28.49
CA ALA A 559 15.71 1.12 -27.91
C ALA A 559 14.99 2.41 -28.36
N LYS A 560 14.72 2.53 -29.67
CA LYS A 560 14.01 3.69 -30.22
C LYS A 560 12.61 3.85 -29.62
N ARG A 561 11.88 2.75 -29.45
CA ARG A 561 10.52 2.78 -28.86
C ARG A 561 10.56 3.07 -27.37
N ALA A 562 11.51 2.48 -26.63
CA ALA A 562 11.73 2.78 -25.21
C ALA A 562 12.00 4.28 -24.99
N VAL A 563 12.86 4.88 -25.82
CA VAL A 563 13.13 6.33 -25.78
C VAL A 563 11.87 7.17 -26.07
N GLN A 564 11.04 6.75 -27.04
CA GLN A 564 9.78 7.43 -27.34
C GLN A 564 8.80 7.41 -26.15
N LEU A 565 8.62 6.24 -25.52
CA LEU A 565 7.75 6.08 -24.34
C LEU A 565 8.26 6.92 -23.16
N ALA A 566 9.58 6.88 -22.90
CA ALA A 566 10.20 7.68 -21.85
C ALA A 566 10.07 9.19 -22.09
N ASP A 567 10.29 9.65 -23.32
CA ASP A 567 10.11 11.07 -23.66
C ASP A 567 8.66 11.51 -23.47
N LEU A 568 7.69 10.70 -23.93
CA LEU A 568 6.26 11.02 -23.80
C LEU A 568 5.85 11.12 -22.33
N HIS A 569 6.17 10.10 -21.52
CA HIS A 569 5.90 10.09 -20.08
C HIS A 569 6.50 11.32 -19.38
N CYS A 570 7.79 11.57 -19.61
CA CYS A 570 8.50 12.67 -18.96
C CYS A 570 7.97 14.05 -19.37
N ARG A 571 7.43 14.23 -20.57
CA ARG A 571 6.75 15.49 -20.96
C ARG A 571 5.51 15.75 -20.10
N GLY A 572 4.70 14.72 -19.84
CA GLY A 572 3.55 14.79 -18.96
C GLY A 572 3.95 15.09 -17.51
N ALA A 573 4.90 14.34 -16.98
CA ALA A 573 5.43 14.50 -15.63
C ALA A 573 6.01 15.92 -15.40
N ARG A 574 6.76 16.47 -16.36
CA ARG A 574 7.27 17.85 -16.26
C ARG A 574 6.17 18.90 -16.15
N ARG A 575 5.06 18.76 -16.90
CA ARG A 575 3.90 19.66 -16.78
C ARG A 575 3.28 19.55 -15.39
N LYS A 576 3.12 18.32 -14.87
CA LYS A 576 2.59 18.05 -13.52
C LYS A 576 3.48 18.69 -12.46
N VAL A 577 4.79 18.46 -12.49
CA VAL A 577 5.77 19.00 -11.53
C VAL A 577 5.74 20.54 -11.53
N ASN A 578 5.70 21.18 -12.70
CA ASN A 578 5.62 22.64 -12.79
C ASN A 578 4.32 23.20 -12.17
N ARG A 579 3.18 22.50 -12.36
CA ARG A 579 1.91 22.86 -11.73
C ARG A 579 2.01 22.72 -10.21
N LEU A 580 2.55 21.60 -9.70
CA LEU A 580 2.71 21.35 -8.27
C LEU A 580 3.58 22.41 -7.60
N PHE A 581 4.69 22.84 -8.23
CA PHE A 581 5.52 23.94 -7.72
C PHE A 581 4.75 25.26 -7.61
N ARG A 582 3.88 25.58 -8.58
CA ARG A 582 3.03 26.76 -8.47
C ARG A 582 2.03 26.61 -7.33
N ASP A 583 1.41 25.43 -7.21
CA ASP A 583 0.36 25.14 -6.25
C ASP A 583 0.90 24.98 -4.81
N LEU A 584 2.24 24.93 -4.59
CA LEU A 584 2.83 25.06 -3.25
C LEU A 584 2.45 26.39 -2.58
N TRP A 585 2.42 27.46 -3.35
CA TRP A 585 2.24 28.82 -2.84
C TRP A 585 0.92 29.48 -3.28
N LEU A 586 0.44 29.14 -4.47
CA LEU A 586 -0.81 29.64 -5.05
C LEU A 586 -1.88 28.54 -4.98
N ASN A 587 -2.59 28.47 -3.84
CA ASN A 587 -3.55 27.42 -3.56
C ASN A 587 -4.73 27.91 -2.69
N ASP A 588 -5.74 27.05 -2.54
CA ASP A 588 -6.98 27.32 -1.80
C ASP A 588 -7.02 26.60 -0.43
N ASP A 589 -5.90 26.15 0.11
CA ASP A 589 -5.85 25.30 1.31
C ASP A 589 -6.57 25.92 2.51
N ALA A 590 -6.36 27.23 2.74
CA ALA A 590 -7.03 27.93 3.84
C ALA A 590 -8.56 28.00 3.67
N GLN A 591 -9.03 28.17 2.43
CA GLN A 591 -10.46 28.20 2.11
C GLN A 591 -11.06 26.79 2.26
N LYS A 592 -10.38 25.76 1.73
CA LYS A 592 -10.81 24.36 1.87
C LYS A 592 -10.97 23.96 3.33
N ASN A 593 -9.99 24.32 4.17
CA ASN A 593 -10.07 24.03 5.62
C ASN A 593 -11.27 24.71 6.29
N ARG A 594 -11.62 25.95 5.91
CA ARG A 594 -12.81 26.63 6.44
C ARG A 594 -14.09 25.93 6.00
N VAL A 595 -14.25 25.69 4.70
CA VAL A 595 -15.41 25.00 4.15
C VAL A 595 -15.57 23.61 4.76
N ALA A 596 -14.47 22.86 4.92
CA ALA A 596 -14.51 21.55 5.57
C ALA A 596 -15.01 21.64 7.03
N ALA A 597 -14.54 22.65 7.80
CA ALA A 597 -15.01 22.88 9.15
C ALA A 597 -16.51 23.24 9.21
N GLU A 598 -17.01 24.00 8.25
CA GLU A 598 -18.43 24.35 8.11
C GLU A 598 -19.27 23.12 7.74
N VAL A 599 -18.81 22.28 6.81
CA VAL A 599 -19.47 21.01 6.44
C VAL A 599 -19.58 20.09 7.66
N LEU A 600 -18.49 19.93 8.43
CA LEU A 600 -18.48 19.09 9.64
C LEU A 600 -19.43 19.57 10.74
N LYS A 601 -19.78 20.86 10.77
CA LYS A 601 -20.79 21.43 11.69
C LYS A 601 -22.20 21.35 11.14
N GLY A 602 -22.41 20.85 9.93
CA GLY A 602 -23.72 20.82 9.28
C GLY A 602 -24.18 22.15 8.65
N GLU A 603 -23.32 23.18 8.59
CA GLU A 603 -23.68 24.50 8.04
C GLU A 603 -23.98 24.42 6.52
N HIS A 604 -23.59 23.31 5.85
CA HIS A 604 -23.91 23.03 4.46
C HIS A 604 -24.95 21.93 4.25
N ASP A 605 -25.76 21.59 5.27
CA ASP A 605 -26.75 20.50 5.17
C ASP A 605 -27.86 20.76 4.14
N TRP A 606 -28.06 22.01 3.73
CA TRP A 606 -28.92 22.37 2.60
C TRP A 606 -28.51 21.69 1.27
N LEU A 607 -27.23 21.31 1.11
CA LEU A 607 -26.77 20.56 -0.07
C LEU A 607 -27.33 19.13 -0.12
N LYS A 608 -27.79 18.59 1.00
CA LYS A 608 -28.39 17.26 1.07
C LYS A 608 -29.88 17.26 0.61
N ALA A 609 -30.46 18.43 0.34
CA ALA A 609 -31.82 18.54 -0.14
C ALA A 609 -32.00 17.75 -1.45
N GLY A 610 -33.07 16.93 -1.52
CA GLY A 610 -33.31 16.05 -2.67
C GLY A 610 -32.68 14.66 -2.57
N ALA A 611 -31.85 14.39 -1.56
CA ALA A 611 -31.41 13.03 -1.22
C ALA A 611 -32.37 12.41 -0.18
N ILE A 612 -32.52 11.09 -0.21
CA ILE A 612 -33.28 10.35 0.81
C ILE A 612 -32.50 10.38 2.12
N ASP A 613 -33.13 10.85 3.20
CA ASP A 613 -32.57 10.75 4.54
C ASP A 613 -32.66 9.28 5.03
N LEU A 614 -31.54 8.64 5.21
CA LEU A 614 -31.42 7.28 5.71
C LEU A 614 -31.33 7.21 7.25
N GLY A 615 -31.47 8.34 7.94
CA GLY A 615 -31.44 8.43 9.40
C GLY A 615 -30.06 8.07 10.01
N TRP A 616 -28.96 8.31 9.30
CA TRP A 616 -27.63 8.04 9.82
C TRP A 616 -27.28 9.01 10.95
N THR A 617 -26.77 8.45 12.03
CA THR A 617 -26.27 9.18 13.21
C THR A 617 -24.79 8.85 13.40
N GLU A 618 -24.09 9.58 14.27
CA GLU A 618 -22.70 9.26 14.64
C GLU A 618 -22.55 7.81 15.14
N ASP A 619 -23.53 7.30 15.90
CA ASP A 619 -23.54 5.91 16.39
C ASP A 619 -23.61 4.88 15.26
N THR A 620 -24.21 5.24 14.12
CA THR A 620 -24.25 4.38 12.93
C THR A 620 -22.85 4.09 12.40
N PHE A 621 -21.92 5.04 12.54
CA PHE A 621 -20.56 4.96 12.00
C PHE A 621 -19.52 4.53 13.03
N ARG A 622 -19.89 4.33 14.31
CA ARG A 622 -18.93 3.82 15.30
C ARG A 622 -18.54 2.40 14.98
N ALA A 623 -17.23 2.12 15.05
CA ALA A 623 -16.72 0.77 14.90
C ALA A 623 -17.30 -0.15 16.00
N LYS A 624 -17.74 -1.34 15.60
CA LYS A 624 -18.32 -2.33 16.51
C LYS A 624 -17.49 -3.60 16.43
N PRO A 625 -16.88 -4.04 17.56
CA PRO A 625 -16.23 -5.33 17.62
C PRO A 625 -17.23 -6.47 17.36
N ALA A 626 -16.77 -7.54 16.69
CA ALA A 626 -17.61 -8.68 16.36
C ALA A 626 -17.69 -9.69 17.52
N SER A 627 -16.63 -9.80 18.31
CA SER A 627 -16.55 -10.75 19.44
C SER A 627 -16.94 -10.12 20.77
N ASP A 628 -17.29 -10.97 21.75
CA ASP A 628 -17.56 -10.51 23.11
C ASP A 628 -16.30 -9.92 23.76
N ILE A 629 -15.14 -10.56 23.56
CA ILE A 629 -13.86 -10.06 24.08
C ILE A 629 -13.50 -8.70 23.47
N GLY A 630 -13.74 -8.52 22.17
CA GLY A 630 -13.51 -7.24 21.51
C GLY A 630 -14.42 -6.14 22.06
N ARG A 631 -15.69 -6.46 22.40
CA ARG A 631 -16.63 -5.54 23.05
C ARG A 631 -16.19 -5.18 24.46
N GLU A 632 -15.78 -6.15 25.25
CA GLU A 632 -15.27 -5.92 26.62
C GLU A 632 -14.06 -4.97 26.59
N MET A 633 -13.11 -5.21 25.71
CA MET A 633 -11.87 -4.41 25.62
C MET A 633 -12.09 -3.02 25.04
N SER A 634 -13.08 -2.83 24.18
CA SER A 634 -13.40 -1.53 23.61
C SER A 634 -14.29 -0.67 24.52
N GLY A 635 -14.74 -1.19 25.67
CA GLY A 635 -15.71 -0.52 26.55
C GLY A 635 -17.10 -0.34 25.91
N ALA A 636 -17.40 -1.07 24.83
CA ALA A 636 -18.69 -1.01 24.18
C ALA A 636 -19.76 -1.66 25.09
N PRO A 637 -20.96 -1.06 25.25
CA PRO A 637 -22.02 -1.65 26.05
C PRO A 637 -22.40 -3.02 25.49
N ALA A 638 -22.59 -4.03 26.36
CA ALA A 638 -23.07 -5.34 25.98
C ALA A 638 -24.38 -5.20 25.18
N GLU A 639 -24.46 -5.81 24.02
CA GLU A 639 -25.72 -5.84 23.26
C GLU A 639 -26.77 -6.57 24.12
N GLY A 640 -27.79 -5.82 24.55
CA GLY A 640 -28.97 -6.46 25.12
C GLY A 640 -29.52 -7.43 24.10
N LYS A 641 -29.70 -8.72 24.49
CA LYS A 641 -30.32 -9.75 23.65
C LYS A 641 -31.50 -9.10 22.90
N PRO A 642 -31.64 -9.30 21.59
CA PRO A 642 -32.72 -8.70 20.84
C PRO A 642 -34.05 -9.04 21.53
N LYS A 643 -34.73 -8.04 22.01
CA LYS A 643 -36.09 -8.23 22.57
C LYS A 643 -36.88 -8.89 21.45
N LYS A 644 -37.23 -10.17 21.63
CA LYS A 644 -38.25 -10.82 20.78
C LYS A 644 -39.44 -9.85 20.74
N LYS A 645 -39.75 -9.31 19.57
CA LYS A 645 -40.98 -8.56 19.35
C LYS A 645 -42.10 -9.47 19.84
N GLN A 646 -42.70 -9.13 20.98
CA GLN A 646 -43.96 -9.77 21.36
C GLN A 646 -44.98 -9.36 20.28
N PRO A 647 -45.76 -10.31 19.76
CA PRO A 647 -46.83 -9.97 18.84
C PRO A 647 -47.78 -9.01 19.55
N SER A 648 -48.03 -7.88 18.95
CA SER A 648 -49.02 -6.91 19.41
C SER A 648 -50.35 -7.67 19.62
N LYS A 649 -50.86 -7.65 20.85
CA LYS A 649 -52.20 -8.13 21.14
C LYS A 649 -53.18 -7.35 20.28
N GLY A 650 -53.93 -8.10 19.47
CA GLY A 650 -54.87 -7.60 18.51
C GLY A 650 -55.92 -6.65 19.11
N GLU A 651 -56.19 -5.61 18.40
CA GLU A 651 -57.48 -4.93 18.43
C GLU A 651 -58.51 -5.85 17.74
N LYS A 652 -59.61 -6.08 18.43
CA LYS A 652 -60.74 -6.86 17.95
C LYS A 652 -61.36 -6.20 16.73
N SER A 653 -61.43 -6.94 15.63
CA SER A 653 -62.29 -6.60 14.52
C SER A 653 -63.76 -6.78 14.91
N SER A 654 -64.61 -5.81 14.68
CA SER A 654 -66.04 -5.99 14.51
C SER A 654 -66.26 -6.41 13.06
N ASP A 655 -66.88 -7.57 12.92
CA ASP A 655 -67.46 -8.06 11.66
C ASP A 655 -68.56 -7.14 11.19
N GLU A 656 -68.70 -6.91 9.89
CA GLU A 656 -69.90 -7.18 9.11
C GLU A 656 -69.79 -6.62 7.67
N ASP A 657 -70.30 -7.48 6.78
CA ASP A 657 -70.83 -7.24 5.42
C ASP A 657 -69.83 -7.18 4.23
N ALA A 658 -69.86 -8.24 3.56
CA ALA A 658 -70.60 -8.68 2.37
C ALA A 658 -69.88 -8.52 1.02
N GLU A 659 -69.60 -9.71 0.46
CA GLU A 659 -69.90 -10.20 -0.90
C GLU A 659 -69.73 -9.29 -2.14
N GLN A 660 -69.08 -9.93 -3.10
CA GLN A 660 -69.23 -9.80 -4.56
C GLN A 660 -68.47 -8.65 -5.26
N GLU A 661 -67.51 -8.92 -6.05
CA GLU A 661 -67.59 -9.27 -7.48
C GLU A 661 -66.24 -9.70 -8.05
N GLN A 662 -66.31 -10.83 -8.68
CA GLN A 662 -65.36 -11.33 -9.72
C GLN A 662 -65.54 -10.50 -10.98
N VAL A 663 -64.49 -10.50 -11.79
CA VAL A 663 -64.47 -10.63 -13.23
C VAL A 663 -63.62 -9.60 -14.00
N ALA A 664 -62.63 -10.18 -14.68
CA ALA A 664 -62.08 -9.94 -16.00
C ALA A 664 -61.13 -8.75 -16.26
N ALA A 665 -59.92 -9.11 -16.53
CA ALA A 665 -59.25 -9.20 -17.84
C ALA A 665 -59.15 -7.89 -18.67
N SER A 666 -57.95 -7.38 -18.75
CA SER A 666 -57.20 -7.31 -20.02
C SER A 666 -55.78 -6.79 -19.78
#